data_304822339917d3eb4f0944e2b029a023
#
_entry.id   304822339917d3eb4f0944e2b029a023
#
_cell.length_a   1.000
_cell.length_b   1.000
_cell.length_c   1.000
_cell.angle_alpha   90.00
_cell.angle_beta   90.00
_cell.angle_gamma   90.00
#
_symmetry.space_group_name_H-M   'P 1'
#
loop_
_entity.id
_entity.type
_entity.pdbx_description
1 polymer ?
#
loop_
_entity_poly.entity_id
_entity_poly.type
_entity_poly.pdbx_seq_one_letter_code
_entity_poly.pdbx_strand_id
1 'polypeptide(L)'
;MKKLLKIAVFSLLFLLLGFFLFFFFLLYNSLAKTKGKVVFKGLRAEVEIIRDTWGVPHIFAQNEEDLFFACGYVHAQDRMWQMELTRRAGYGRLSEIFGERTLERDKYMRALGLKEAVQKDFSNLTPELKELLRSYGKGINSWMNSRKFNWPPEFMILRYRPHPWRIEDSLIIKGIMALLLSVDYQSELTRAKLLKKVGPEKAFQVLEEGVELTSSIIKDGTLSDWLISSNSQGSNGWVLAGGRTESGKPLLATDPHLEISLPSIWYEIHLHCPSLKVIGVSLPGIPLVIMGHNESIAWGITSSFADVQDLYFEKLNGSQDMYLDSEGWKSILKKKERVRVRGRKEAETMEVLWTEQGPIISPHIVSSETPFSLRWTNYIGGRTPEAFYLLNKAQTWNDFVKALALFDSPSQNFVYADKEGNIGYYLNGKIPRRSKEAALFPYPGWLKEGNWQGFLEEDKKPTLFNPPEGFIVNANNRIVSDEYPYYVSANWLVPFRAERIKELLLQKNKHSVESLKEIQNDVFTKEGEFFLPYILEMKALEGNKEKAHEILRNWDSRMSSGKGAVLYKIFMEIFQEEIFRDELGEDFESFNEHFKDREAGLFRIISEPLSPWFDKKETQALETREEIVKMSLEKAYDWLYKQYGSPDRWDWMRTNSILFKHSLGEVPLLKFFNRGPFLMEGDENTIRVFFLTEDKQYWGASFRQVIDLADFRNSVCVLTSGESGHFLSRHYDDQIPLWLESQYHPMLFYLDDIKANALESLTLRPLK
;
A
#
# COMPACT_ATOMS: atom_id res chain seq x y z
N MET A 1 -21.95 -58.67 -15.47
CA MET A 1 -22.14 -57.27 -15.09
C MET A 1 -21.22 -56.83 -13.94
N LYS A 2 -21.34 -57.36 -12.70
CA LYS A 2 -20.54 -56.91 -11.54
C LYS A 2 -19.02 -56.97 -11.71
N LYS A 3 -18.45 -57.98 -12.47
CA LYS A 3 -17.03 -58.12 -12.73
C LYS A 3 -16.52 -57.07 -13.74
N LEU A 4 -17.29 -56.77 -14.77
CA LEU A 4 -16.97 -55.73 -15.76
C LEU A 4 -17.06 -54.32 -15.12
N LEU A 5 -18.03 -54.08 -14.23
CA LEU A 5 -18.12 -52.80 -13.50
C LEU A 5 -16.90 -52.59 -12.58
N LYS A 6 -16.46 -53.66 -11.87
CA LYS A 6 -15.24 -53.56 -11.03
C LYS A 6 -13.99 -53.26 -11.87
N ILE A 7 -13.83 -53.91 -13.03
CA ILE A 7 -12.68 -53.63 -13.93
C ILE A 7 -12.74 -52.19 -14.44
N ALA A 8 -13.94 -51.72 -14.87
CA ALA A 8 -14.11 -50.35 -15.32
C ALA A 8 -13.79 -49.32 -14.22
N VAL A 9 -14.21 -49.56 -12.96
CA VAL A 9 -13.92 -48.70 -11.82
C VAL A 9 -12.41 -48.74 -11.52
N PHE A 10 -11.77 -49.92 -11.51
CA PHE A 10 -10.32 -50.02 -11.29
C PHE A 10 -9.52 -49.33 -12.39
N SER A 11 -9.93 -49.48 -13.64
CA SER A 11 -9.30 -48.80 -14.78
C SER A 11 -9.42 -47.28 -14.70
N LEU A 12 -10.63 -46.77 -14.29
CA LEU A 12 -10.85 -45.37 -14.09
C LEU A 12 -9.99 -44.84 -12.94
N LEU A 13 -9.94 -45.52 -11.80
CA LEU A 13 -9.10 -45.13 -10.65
C LEU A 13 -7.61 -45.15 -11.03
N PHE A 14 -7.15 -46.08 -11.80
CA PHE A 14 -5.78 -46.16 -12.29
C PHE A 14 -5.45 -45.01 -13.25
N LEU A 15 -6.36 -44.66 -14.17
CA LEU A 15 -6.24 -43.52 -15.06
C LEU A 15 -6.23 -42.21 -14.29
N LEU A 16 -7.11 -42.04 -13.27
CA LEU A 16 -7.15 -40.87 -12.40
C LEU A 16 -5.85 -40.75 -11.59
N LEU A 17 -5.35 -41.84 -11.03
CA LEU A 17 -4.06 -41.86 -10.34
C LEU A 17 -2.90 -41.48 -11.26
N GLY A 18 -2.87 -42.06 -12.48
CA GLY A 18 -1.87 -41.72 -13.49
C GLY A 18 -1.91 -40.24 -13.89
N PHE A 19 -3.12 -39.69 -14.08
CA PHE A 19 -3.31 -38.28 -14.35
C PHE A 19 -2.83 -37.41 -13.17
N PHE A 20 -3.17 -37.79 -11.94
CA PHE A 20 -2.76 -37.07 -10.72
C PHE A 20 -1.22 -37.09 -10.56
N LEU A 21 -0.59 -38.24 -10.73
CA LEU A 21 0.87 -38.36 -10.67
C LEU A 21 1.57 -37.55 -11.77
N PHE A 22 1.04 -37.57 -12.99
CA PHE A 22 1.56 -36.76 -14.10
C PHE A 22 1.39 -35.25 -13.84
N PHE A 23 0.23 -34.84 -13.32
CA PHE A 23 0.01 -33.45 -12.98
C PHE A 23 0.90 -32.99 -11.81
N PHE A 24 1.06 -33.81 -10.78
CA PHE A 24 1.99 -33.54 -9.68
C PHE A 24 3.45 -33.48 -10.17
N PHE A 25 3.85 -34.34 -11.10
CA PHE A 25 5.16 -34.27 -11.73
C PHE A 25 5.36 -32.96 -12.49
N LEU A 26 4.37 -32.48 -13.23
CA LEU A 26 4.44 -31.18 -13.91
C LEU A 26 4.56 -30.02 -12.89
N LEU A 27 3.77 -30.05 -11.83
CA LEU A 27 3.82 -29.05 -10.75
C LEU A 27 5.19 -29.05 -10.05
N TYR A 28 5.72 -30.23 -9.73
CA TYR A 28 7.03 -30.33 -9.09
C TYR A 28 8.16 -29.82 -9.99
N ASN A 29 8.10 -30.10 -11.29
CA ASN A 29 9.08 -29.59 -12.26
C ASN A 29 8.89 -28.07 -12.56
N SER A 30 7.79 -27.44 -12.13
CA SER A 30 7.60 -26.01 -12.27
C SER A 30 8.28 -25.20 -11.16
N LEU A 31 8.73 -25.85 -10.08
CA LEU A 31 9.52 -25.22 -9.03
C LEU A 31 10.79 -24.55 -9.58
N ALA A 32 11.25 -23.55 -8.83
CA ALA A 32 12.47 -22.83 -9.13
C ALA A 32 13.70 -23.75 -9.13
N LYS A 33 14.57 -23.64 -10.14
CA LYS A 33 15.87 -24.30 -10.14
C LYS A 33 16.87 -23.41 -9.41
N THR A 34 17.15 -23.73 -8.16
CA THR A 34 17.96 -22.93 -7.25
C THR A 34 19.38 -23.46 -7.03
N LYS A 35 19.73 -24.59 -7.68
CA LYS A 35 21.05 -25.25 -7.55
C LYS A 35 21.70 -25.55 -8.88
N GLY A 36 23.04 -25.55 -8.88
CA GLY A 36 23.87 -25.99 -10.00
C GLY A 36 24.24 -24.86 -10.94
N LYS A 37 24.35 -25.17 -12.24
CA LYS A 37 24.82 -24.20 -13.24
C LYS A 37 23.83 -24.13 -14.39
N VAL A 38 23.59 -22.91 -14.88
CA VAL A 38 22.75 -22.64 -16.06
C VAL A 38 23.47 -21.65 -16.95
N VAL A 39 23.41 -21.92 -18.27
CA VAL A 39 24.10 -21.11 -19.28
C VAL A 39 23.11 -20.23 -20.01
N PHE A 40 23.43 -18.94 -20.13
CA PHE A 40 22.61 -17.97 -20.84
C PHE A 40 23.38 -17.11 -21.82
N LYS A 41 22.74 -16.78 -22.94
CA LYS A 41 23.21 -15.74 -23.84
C LYS A 41 22.91 -14.36 -23.24
N GLY A 42 23.90 -13.47 -23.22
CA GLY A 42 23.70 -12.07 -22.78
C GLY A 42 24.34 -11.72 -21.44
N LEU A 43 24.91 -12.70 -20.72
CA LEU A 43 25.82 -12.45 -19.61
C LEU A 43 27.25 -12.19 -20.13
N ARG A 44 28.00 -11.31 -19.46
CA ARG A 44 29.42 -11.02 -19.71
C ARG A 44 30.35 -11.89 -18.86
N ALA A 45 29.95 -12.11 -17.59
CA ALA A 45 30.69 -12.89 -16.61
C ALA A 45 29.78 -13.86 -15.85
N GLU A 46 30.38 -14.78 -15.08
CA GLU A 46 29.61 -15.66 -14.18
C GLU A 46 28.97 -14.82 -13.06
N VAL A 47 27.72 -15.18 -12.71
CA VAL A 47 27.01 -14.63 -11.56
C VAL A 47 26.68 -15.76 -10.61
N GLU A 48 27.02 -15.60 -9.33
CA GLU A 48 26.65 -16.51 -8.26
C GLU A 48 25.41 -16.01 -7.53
N ILE A 49 24.42 -16.88 -7.33
CA ILE A 49 23.21 -16.63 -6.56
C ILE A 49 23.21 -17.62 -5.40
N ILE A 50 23.41 -17.15 -4.20
CA ILE A 50 23.34 -17.93 -2.97
C ILE A 50 21.97 -17.65 -2.33
N ARG A 51 21.22 -18.70 -2.01
CA ARG A 51 20.00 -18.56 -1.21
C ARG A 51 20.27 -19.05 0.20
N ASP A 52 19.88 -18.23 1.16
CA ASP A 52 19.98 -18.53 2.58
C ASP A 52 18.85 -19.46 3.07
N THR A 53 18.76 -19.66 4.36
CA THR A 53 17.75 -20.50 5.02
C THR A 53 16.31 -20.00 4.85
N TRP A 54 16.10 -18.72 4.53
CA TRP A 54 14.80 -18.10 4.27
C TRP A 54 14.49 -17.95 2.77
N GLY A 55 15.42 -18.43 1.92
CA GLY A 55 15.27 -18.36 0.47
C GLY A 55 15.65 -17.02 -0.13
N VAL A 56 16.14 -16.09 0.65
CA VAL A 56 16.59 -14.78 0.20
C VAL A 56 17.73 -14.93 -0.79
N PRO A 57 17.65 -14.38 -2.01
CA PRO A 57 18.72 -14.45 -2.98
C PRO A 57 19.78 -13.38 -2.75
N HIS A 58 20.99 -13.80 -2.50
CA HIS A 58 22.21 -12.98 -2.48
C HIS A 58 22.92 -13.13 -3.83
N ILE A 59 22.92 -12.07 -4.64
CA ILE A 59 23.42 -12.09 -6.03
C ILE A 59 24.78 -11.43 -6.08
N PHE A 60 25.80 -12.18 -6.50
CA PHE A 60 27.19 -11.73 -6.66
C PHE A 60 27.58 -11.68 -8.14
N ALA A 61 27.82 -10.48 -8.67
CA ALA A 61 28.19 -10.22 -10.05
C ALA A 61 29.49 -9.37 -10.14
N GLN A 62 30.11 -9.37 -11.33
CA GLN A 62 31.30 -8.56 -11.59
C GLN A 62 30.99 -7.15 -12.12
N ASN A 63 29.74 -6.93 -12.55
CA ASN A 63 29.27 -5.66 -13.10
C ASN A 63 27.75 -5.53 -12.91
N GLU A 64 27.23 -4.32 -13.04
CA GLU A 64 25.81 -4.02 -12.82
C GLU A 64 24.90 -4.65 -13.88
N GLU A 65 25.30 -4.74 -15.15
CA GLU A 65 24.47 -5.35 -16.18
C GLU A 65 24.17 -6.83 -15.89
N ASP A 66 25.19 -7.60 -15.50
CA ASP A 66 25.02 -9.00 -15.11
C ASP A 66 24.26 -9.13 -13.78
N LEU A 67 24.44 -8.17 -12.84
CA LEU A 67 23.70 -8.10 -11.59
C LEU A 67 22.20 -7.91 -11.85
N PHE A 68 21.84 -6.95 -12.70
CA PHE A 68 20.44 -6.67 -13.05
C PHE A 68 19.84 -7.80 -13.88
N PHE A 69 20.61 -8.45 -14.75
CA PHE A 69 20.18 -9.67 -15.44
C PHE A 69 19.80 -10.76 -14.43
N ALA A 70 20.66 -11.05 -13.46
CA ALA A 70 20.41 -12.07 -12.45
C ALA A 70 19.24 -11.70 -11.53
N CYS A 71 19.09 -10.42 -11.17
CA CYS A 71 17.92 -9.91 -10.45
C CYS A 71 16.63 -10.21 -11.23
N GLY A 72 16.58 -9.91 -12.52
CA GLY A 72 15.42 -10.22 -13.37
C GLY A 72 15.14 -11.73 -13.45
N TYR A 73 16.18 -12.53 -13.49
CA TYR A 73 16.06 -13.98 -13.49
C TYR A 73 15.43 -14.51 -12.20
N VAL A 74 15.88 -14.06 -11.00
CA VAL A 74 15.32 -14.54 -9.71
C VAL A 74 13.92 -14.03 -9.46
N HIS A 75 13.62 -12.76 -9.81
CA HIS A 75 12.25 -12.23 -9.72
C HIS A 75 11.27 -13.07 -10.56
N ALA A 76 11.64 -13.38 -11.81
CA ALA A 76 10.81 -14.23 -12.66
C ALA A 76 10.73 -15.68 -12.14
N GLN A 77 11.82 -16.18 -11.56
CA GLN A 77 11.89 -17.53 -11.00
C GLN A 77 10.91 -17.74 -9.86
N ASP A 78 10.77 -16.74 -8.99
CA ASP A 78 9.97 -16.84 -7.77
C ASP A 78 8.59 -16.18 -7.88
N ARG A 79 8.43 -15.12 -8.68
CA ARG A 79 7.29 -14.22 -8.64
C ARG A 79 6.65 -13.91 -10.01
N MET A 80 6.93 -14.70 -11.06
CA MET A 80 6.49 -14.41 -12.43
C MET A 80 4.98 -14.21 -12.56
N TRP A 81 4.17 -14.97 -11.81
CA TRP A 81 2.71 -14.78 -11.84
C TRP A 81 2.32 -13.43 -11.26
N GLN A 82 2.85 -13.05 -10.11
CA GLN A 82 2.61 -11.74 -9.48
C GLN A 82 3.03 -10.61 -10.42
N MET A 83 4.23 -10.69 -11.02
CA MET A 83 4.71 -9.70 -11.98
C MET A 83 3.78 -9.55 -13.18
N GLU A 84 3.31 -10.66 -13.75
CA GLU A 84 2.39 -10.66 -14.89
C GLU A 84 1.03 -10.07 -14.51
N LEU A 85 0.49 -10.44 -13.35
CA LEU A 85 -0.78 -9.92 -12.87
C LEU A 85 -0.74 -8.40 -12.67
N THR A 86 0.30 -7.90 -11.97
CA THR A 86 0.52 -6.47 -11.73
C THR A 86 0.71 -5.70 -13.03
N ARG A 87 1.55 -6.21 -13.94
CA ARG A 87 1.73 -5.61 -15.28
C ARG A 87 0.41 -5.49 -16.04
N ARG A 88 -0.42 -6.54 -16.03
CA ARG A 88 -1.72 -6.52 -16.71
C ARG A 88 -2.70 -5.58 -16.06
N ALA A 89 -2.74 -5.55 -14.75
CA ALA A 89 -3.56 -4.58 -14.02
C ALA A 89 -3.22 -3.14 -14.44
N GLY A 90 -1.93 -2.79 -14.47
CA GLY A 90 -1.49 -1.45 -14.86
C GLY A 90 -1.83 -1.04 -16.30
N TYR A 91 -1.82 -2.00 -17.23
CA TYR A 91 -2.23 -1.75 -18.62
C TYR A 91 -3.73 -1.90 -18.87
N GLY A 92 -4.56 -2.21 -17.87
CA GLY A 92 -5.98 -2.52 -18.06
C GLY A 92 -6.19 -3.69 -19.02
N ARG A 93 -5.58 -4.86 -18.70
CA ARG A 93 -5.58 -6.06 -19.54
C ARG A 93 -5.90 -7.35 -18.78
N LEU A 94 -6.50 -7.24 -17.60
CA LEU A 94 -6.90 -8.41 -16.80
C LEU A 94 -8.02 -9.21 -17.46
N SER A 95 -8.94 -8.54 -18.14
CA SER A 95 -10.06 -9.18 -18.84
C SER A 95 -9.65 -10.10 -20.00
N GLU A 96 -8.42 -9.96 -20.52
CA GLU A 96 -7.84 -10.91 -21.47
C GLU A 96 -7.63 -12.31 -20.85
N ILE A 97 -7.54 -12.40 -19.51
CA ILE A 97 -7.36 -13.65 -18.76
C ILE A 97 -8.62 -14.04 -18.00
N PHE A 98 -9.23 -13.09 -17.27
CA PHE A 98 -10.34 -13.33 -16.35
C PHE A 98 -11.73 -13.06 -16.93
N GLY A 99 -11.78 -12.57 -18.17
CA GLY A 99 -13.04 -12.28 -18.86
C GLY A 99 -13.79 -11.09 -18.28
N GLU A 100 -15.12 -11.18 -18.31
CA GLU A 100 -16.04 -10.11 -17.94
C GLU A 100 -15.83 -9.55 -16.53
N ARG A 101 -15.42 -10.40 -15.59
CA ARG A 101 -15.27 -10.06 -14.17
C ARG A 101 -14.31 -8.89 -13.88
N THR A 102 -13.38 -8.64 -14.80
CA THR A 102 -12.36 -7.58 -14.65
C THR A 102 -12.47 -6.49 -15.71
N LEU A 103 -13.55 -6.48 -16.50
CA LEU A 103 -13.72 -5.54 -17.60
C LEU A 103 -13.79 -4.08 -17.11
N GLU A 104 -14.59 -3.81 -16.09
CA GLU A 104 -14.76 -2.46 -15.56
C GLU A 104 -13.44 -1.95 -14.93
N ARG A 105 -12.71 -2.82 -14.24
CA ARG A 105 -11.36 -2.48 -13.76
C ARG A 105 -10.40 -2.14 -14.90
N ASP A 106 -10.44 -2.89 -15.99
CA ASP A 106 -9.61 -2.59 -17.16
C ASP A 106 -9.99 -1.26 -17.83
N LYS A 107 -11.29 -0.95 -17.92
CA LYS A 107 -11.78 0.34 -18.42
C LYS A 107 -11.29 1.49 -17.52
N TYR A 108 -11.41 1.34 -16.21
CA TYR A 108 -10.90 2.30 -15.24
C TYR A 108 -9.40 2.58 -15.45
N MET A 109 -8.56 1.53 -15.49
CA MET A 109 -7.11 1.68 -15.65
C MET A 109 -6.72 2.34 -16.98
N ARG A 110 -7.50 2.11 -18.04
CA ARG A 110 -7.29 2.78 -19.34
C ARG A 110 -7.76 4.22 -19.33
N ALA A 111 -8.87 4.51 -18.65
CA ALA A 111 -9.33 5.89 -18.48
C ALA A 111 -8.34 6.73 -17.67
N LEU A 112 -7.68 6.14 -16.66
CA LEU A 112 -6.59 6.80 -15.94
C LEU A 112 -5.36 7.11 -16.79
N GLY A 113 -5.14 6.41 -17.91
CA GLY A 113 -4.03 6.71 -18.80
C GLY A 113 -2.62 6.44 -18.25
N LEU A 114 -2.44 5.43 -17.40
CA LEU A 114 -1.12 5.07 -16.87
C LEU A 114 -0.10 4.74 -17.96
N LYS A 115 -0.54 4.21 -19.09
CA LYS A 115 0.31 3.93 -20.25
C LYS A 115 1.00 5.19 -20.80
N GLU A 116 0.30 6.30 -20.79
CA GLU A 116 0.83 7.60 -21.22
C GLU A 116 1.89 8.13 -20.25
N ALA A 117 1.64 7.97 -18.94
CA ALA A 117 2.64 8.31 -17.91
C ALA A 117 3.92 7.49 -18.09
N VAL A 118 3.80 6.17 -18.33
CA VAL A 118 4.93 5.26 -18.60
C VAL A 118 5.74 5.70 -19.82
N GLN A 119 5.11 6.17 -20.88
CA GLN A 119 5.81 6.65 -22.08
C GLN A 119 6.65 7.90 -21.80
N LYS A 120 6.12 8.82 -20.98
CA LYS A 120 6.86 10.00 -20.54
C LYS A 120 8.03 9.62 -19.61
N ASP A 121 7.78 8.74 -18.61
CA ASP A 121 8.84 8.22 -17.75
C ASP A 121 9.95 7.58 -18.57
N PHE A 122 9.61 6.68 -19.51
CA PHE A 122 10.60 6.05 -20.39
C PHE A 122 11.44 7.07 -21.18
N SER A 123 10.83 8.14 -21.66
CA SER A 123 11.55 9.18 -22.39
C SER A 123 12.59 9.88 -21.51
N ASN A 124 12.28 10.09 -20.25
CA ASN A 124 13.11 10.84 -19.28
C ASN A 124 14.23 10.02 -18.63
N LEU A 125 14.20 8.69 -18.73
CA LEU A 125 15.28 7.85 -18.20
C LEU A 125 16.60 8.08 -18.94
N THR A 126 17.70 8.07 -18.19
CA THR A 126 19.05 8.11 -18.76
C THR A 126 19.34 6.86 -19.62
N PRO A 127 20.24 6.98 -20.63
CA PRO A 127 20.67 5.82 -21.41
C PRO A 127 21.26 4.70 -20.58
N GLU A 128 22.01 5.03 -19.52
CA GLU A 128 22.60 4.07 -18.58
C GLU A 128 21.51 3.24 -17.89
N LEU A 129 20.54 3.89 -17.25
CA LEU A 129 19.46 3.18 -16.57
C LEU A 129 18.58 2.38 -17.53
N LYS A 130 18.35 2.89 -18.74
CA LYS A 130 17.66 2.12 -19.82
C LYS A 130 18.39 0.81 -20.12
N GLU A 131 19.73 0.80 -20.17
CA GLU A 131 20.50 -0.43 -20.43
C GLU A 131 20.43 -1.40 -19.25
N LEU A 132 20.50 -0.92 -18.01
CA LEU A 132 20.33 -1.74 -16.82
C LEU A 132 18.92 -2.37 -16.76
N LEU A 133 17.86 -1.60 -16.98
CA LEU A 133 16.49 -2.11 -17.04
C LEU A 133 16.27 -3.09 -18.23
N ARG A 134 16.98 -2.87 -19.34
CA ARG A 134 16.99 -3.81 -20.46
C ARG A 134 17.65 -5.13 -20.08
N SER A 135 18.77 -5.09 -19.34
CA SER A 135 19.45 -6.27 -18.83
C SER A 135 18.58 -7.03 -17.83
N TYR A 136 17.87 -6.34 -16.95
CA TYR A 136 16.84 -6.92 -16.09
C TYR A 136 15.77 -7.65 -16.90
N GLY A 137 15.20 -7.00 -17.91
CA GLY A 137 14.23 -7.61 -18.83
C GLY A 137 14.78 -8.83 -19.57
N LYS A 138 16.07 -8.80 -19.98
CA LYS A 138 16.75 -9.98 -20.58
C LYS A 138 16.82 -11.15 -19.59
N GLY A 139 17.05 -10.91 -18.30
CA GLY A 139 17.05 -11.94 -17.26
C GLY A 139 15.68 -12.62 -17.13
N ILE A 140 14.60 -11.83 -17.02
CA ILE A 140 13.21 -12.33 -17.00
C ILE A 140 12.92 -13.17 -18.25
N ASN A 141 13.21 -12.62 -19.41
CA ASN A 141 12.94 -13.28 -20.69
C ASN A 141 13.76 -14.56 -20.87
N SER A 142 14.98 -14.60 -20.34
CA SER A 142 15.83 -15.80 -20.36
C SER A 142 15.24 -16.90 -19.49
N TRP A 143 14.72 -16.56 -18.31
CA TRP A 143 13.98 -17.51 -17.49
C TRP A 143 12.70 -17.99 -18.20
N MET A 144 11.90 -17.11 -18.76
CA MET A 144 10.68 -17.46 -19.51
C MET A 144 10.99 -18.42 -20.68
N ASN A 145 12.02 -18.12 -21.46
CA ASN A 145 12.43 -18.93 -22.60
C ASN A 145 12.97 -20.32 -22.20
N SER A 146 13.47 -20.47 -20.98
CA SER A 146 13.89 -21.77 -20.44
C SER A 146 12.70 -22.69 -20.11
N ARG A 147 11.46 -22.18 -20.06
CA ARG A 147 10.25 -22.89 -19.68
C ARG A 147 9.49 -23.39 -20.90
N LYS A 148 9.56 -24.71 -21.16
CA LYS A 148 8.79 -25.34 -22.27
C LYS A 148 7.37 -25.72 -21.83
N PHE A 149 7.24 -26.58 -20.81
CA PHE A 149 5.96 -27.09 -20.30
C PHE A 149 5.77 -26.89 -18.81
N ASN A 150 6.80 -26.49 -18.09
CA ASN A 150 6.89 -26.43 -16.65
C ASN A 150 6.74 -24.95 -16.15
N TRP A 151 5.67 -24.32 -16.55
CA TRP A 151 5.28 -22.99 -16.06
C TRP A 151 4.71 -23.07 -14.64
N PRO A 152 4.74 -21.97 -13.85
CA PRO A 152 4.04 -21.90 -12.58
C PRO A 152 2.56 -22.31 -12.70
N PRO A 153 1.97 -22.84 -11.61
CA PRO A 153 0.63 -23.46 -11.64
C PRO A 153 -0.45 -22.55 -12.24
N GLU A 154 -0.40 -21.26 -11.97
CA GLU A 154 -1.38 -20.27 -12.42
C GLU A 154 -1.44 -20.20 -13.95
N PHE A 155 -0.28 -20.19 -14.60
CA PHE A 155 -0.19 -20.18 -16.06
C PHE A 155 -0.71 -21.48 -16.68
N MET A 156 -0.49 -22.62 -16.00
CA MET A 156 -1.01 -23.91 -16.46
C MET A 156 -2.53 -23.99 -16.30
N ILE A 157 -3.07 -23.55 -15.16
CA ILE A 157 -4.52 -23.52 -14.88
C ILE A 157 -5.24 -22.59 -15.87
N LEU A 158 -4.70 -21.41 -16.10
CA LEU A 158 -5.30 -20.40 -16.98
C LEU A 158 -5.00 -20.64 -18.46
N ARG A 159 -4.11 -21.60 -18.77
CA ARG A 159 -3.64 -21.93 -20.14
C ARG A 159 -3.14 -20.68 -20.88
N TYR A 160 -2.31 -19.92 -20.18
CA TYR A 160 -1.81 -18.64 -20.64
C TYR A 160 -0.27 -18.61 -20.61
N ARG A 161 0.33 -17.85 -21.52
CA ARG A 161 1.78 -17.56 -21.53
C ARG A 161 1.99 -16.06 -21.60
N PRO A 162 2.85 -15.48 -20.74
CA PRO A 162 3.13 -14.07 -20.75
C PRO A 162 3.92 -13.65 -21.99
N HIS A 163 3.74 -12.40 -22.40
CA HIS A 163 4.58 -11.77 -23.42
C HIS A 163 5.96 -11.42 -22.85
N PRO A 164 6.98 -11.29 -23.70
CA PRO A 164 8.30 -10.85 -23.28
C PRO A 164 8.25 -9.55 -22.48
N TRP A 165 9.06 -9.47 -21.43
CA TRP A 165 9.18 -8.30 -20.57
C TRP A 165 9.97 -7.20 -21.26
N ARG A 166 9.51 -5.95 -21.13
CA ARG A 166 10.11 -4.73 -21.66
C ARG A 166 10.36 -3.76 -20.51
N ILE A 167 11.12 -2.69 -20.76
CA ILE A 167 11.39 -1.65 -19.74
C ILE A 167 10.09 -1.03 -19.25
N GLU A 168 9.17 -0.76 -20.16
CA GLU A 168 7.86 -0.15 -19.86
C GLU A 168 7.03 -1.01 -18.90
N ASP A 169 7.27 -2.34 -18.86
CA ASP A 169 6.59 -3.24 -17.94
C ASP A 169 7.08 -3.05 -16.48
N SER A 170 8.30 -2.61 -16.27
CA SER A 170 8.79 -2.18 -14.96
C SER A 170 8.25 -0.81 -14.58
N LEU A 171 8.14 0.10 -15.52
CA LEU A 171 7.59 1.44 -15.28
C LEU A 171 6.10 1.42 -14.97
N ILE A 172 5.33 0.48 -15.55
CA ILE A 172 3.90 0.37 -15.22
C ILE A 172 3.68 -0.09 -13.77
N ILE A 173 4.58 -0.92 -13.21
CA ILE A 173 4.54 -1.30 -11.80
C ILE A 173 4.76 -0.07 -10.89
N LYS A 174 5.71 0.81 -11.24
CA LYS A 174 5.87 2.12 -10.58
C LYS A 174 4.58 2.94 -10.67
N GLY A 175 3.93 2.96 -11.84
CA GLY A 175 2.66 3.66 -12.05
C GLY A 175 1.52 3.13 -11.17
N ILE A 176 1.43 1.81 -10.96
CA ILE A 176 0.47 1.20 -10.02
C ILE A 176 0.77 1.62 -8.59
N MET A 177 2.04 1.58 -8.17
CA MET A 177 2.41 2.03 -6.83
C MET A 177 2.10 3.52 -6.63
N ALA A 178 2.31 4.35 -7.66
CA ALA A 178 1.90 5.75 -7.62
C ALA A 178 0.38 5.89 -7.48
N LEU A 179 -0.42 5.07 -8.16
CA LEU A 179 -1.88 5.06 -8.01
C LEU A 179 -2.32 4.65 -6.61
N LEU A 180 -1.75 3.56 -6.08
CA LEU A 180 -2.08 3.08 -4.74
C LEU A 180 -1.74 4.10 -3.64
N LEU A 181 -0.72 4.92 -3.85
CA LEU A 181 -0.20 5.88 -2.87
C LEU A 181 -0.64 7.35 -3.13
N SER A 182 -1.57 7.59 -4.06
CA SER A 182 -2.09 8.92 -4.42
C SER A 182 -3.58 8.81 -4.73
N VAL A 183 -4.42 9.05 -3.74
CA VAL A 183 -5.89 8.89 -3.84
C VAL A 183 -6.64 10.17 -3.47
N ASP A 184 -6.02 11.32 -3.71
CA ASP A 184 -6.51 12.62 -3.22
C ASP A 184 -7.81 13.06 -3.91
N TYR A 185 -7.99 12.77 -5.21
CA TYR A 185 -9.18 13.14 -5.96
C TYR A 185 -10.49 12.57 -5.39
N GLN A 186 -10.44 11.42 -4.73
CA GLN A 186 -11.60 10.81 -4.06
C GLN A 186 -12.00 11.62 -2.82
N SER A 187 -11.00 12.11 -2.09
CA SER A 187 -11.23 12.99 -0.93
C SER A 187 -11.88 14.32 -1.34
N GLU A 188 -11.46 14.92 -2.49
CA GLU A 188 -12.08 16.14 -3.01
C GLU A 188 -13.57 15.94 -3.30
N LEU A 189 -13.91 14.84 -3.97
CA LEU A 189 -15.31 14.52 -4.26
C LEU A 189 -16.13 14.27 -3.01
N THR A 190 -15.54 13.57 -2.03
CA THR A 190 -16.22 13.29 -0.77
C THR A 190 -16.45 14.56 0.03
N ARG A 191 -15.46 15.48 0.08
CA ARG A 191 -15.62 16.80 0.70
C ARG A 191 -16.72 17.63 0.01
N ALA A 192 -16.74 17.62 -1.33
CA ALA A 192 -17.78 18.32 -2.09
C ALA A 192 -19.18 17.75 -1.82
N LYS A 193 -19.31 16.41 -1.76
CA LYS A 193 -20.59 15.75 -1.40
C LYS A 193 -21.01 16.09 0.03
N LEU A 194 -20.09 15.98 1.00
CA LEU A 194 -20.34 16.29 2.40
C LEU A 194 -20.89 17.71 2.55
N LEU A 195 -20.16 18.69 1.98
CA LEU A 195 -20.57 20.10 2.04
C LEU A 195 -21.96 20.35 1.45
N LYS A 196 -22.26 19.73 0.30
CA LYS A 196 -23.58 19.83 -0.35
C LYS A 196 -24.68 19.20 0.51
N LYS A 197 -24.38 18.10 1.21
CA LYS A 197 -25.36 17.29 1.95
C LYS A 197 -25.73 17.90 3.29
N VAL A 198 -24.73 18.33 4.08
CA VAL A 198 -24.91 18.76 5.46
C VAL A 198 -24.76 20.27 5.66
N GLY A 199 -24.39 21.00 4.63
CA GLY A 199 -24.12 22.44 4.71
C GLY A 199 -22.78 22.78 5.39
N PRO A 200 -22.34 24.05 5.33
CA PRO A 200 -21.01 24.46 5.79
C PRO A 200 -20.78 24.28 7.29
N GLU A 201 -21.77 24.55 8.12
CA GLU A 201 -21.64 24.50 9.58
C GLU A 201 -21.25 23.10 10.08
N LYS A 202 -21.98 22.07 9.68
CA LYS A 202 -21.67 20.68 10.02
C LYS A 202 -20.41 20.19 9.28
N ALA A 203 -20.27 20.52 7.99
CA ALA A 203 -19.13 20.07 7.19
C ALA A 203 -17.80 20.53 7.80
N PHE A 204 -17.67 21.78 8.27
CA PHE A 204 -16.43 22.31 8.85
C PHE A 204 -16.05 21.71 10.20
N GLN A 205 -16.96 21.07 10.91
CA GLN A 205 -16.58 20.29 12.10
C GLN A 205 -15.85 18.99 11.75
N VAL A 206 -16.04 18.50 10.53
CA VAL A 206 -15.38 17.28 10.04
C VAL A 206 -14.17 17.61 9.16
N LEU A 207 -14.25 18.68 8.37
CA LEU A 207 -13.17 19.15 7.50
C LEU A 207 -12.08 19.88 8.29
N GLU A 208 -10.88 19.95 7.77
CA GLU A 208 -9.79 20.73 8.35
C GLU A 208 -10.15 22.23 8.38
N GLU A 209 -9.84 22.93 9.50
CA GLU A 209 -10.11 24.36 9.67
C GLU A 209 -9.46 25.26 8.61
N GLY A 210 -10.11 26.36 8.25
CA GLY A 210 -9.53 27.46 7.46
C GLY A 210 -9.84 27.44 5.97
N VAL A 211 -10.96 26.84 5.56
CA VAL A 211 -11.46 26.94 4.18
C VAL A 211 -12.52 28.04 4.10
N GLU A 212 -12.17 29.23 3.57
CA GLU A 212 -13.16 30.21 3.12
C GLU A 212 -13.74 29.73 1.78
N LEU A 213 -14.99 29.28 1.78
CA LEU A 213 -15.68 28.88 0.56
C LEU A 213 -16.29 30.09 -0.13
N THR A 214 -15.82 30.39 -1.31
CA THR A 214 -16.59 31.21 -2.25
C THR A 214 -17.73 30.35 -2.80
N SER A 215 -18.90 30.53 -2.25
CA SER A 215 -20.09 29.66 -2.31
C SER A 215 -20.73 29.41 -3.70
N SER A 216 -20.06 29.72 -4.81
CA SER A 216 -20.70 29.74 -6.14
C SER A 216 -20.38 28.56 -7.06
N ILE A 217 -19.51 27.64 -6.68
CA ILE A 217 -18.90 26.66 -7.61
C ILE A 217 -19.65 25.33 -7.68
N ILE A 218 -20.33 24.92 -6.60
CA ILE A 218 -21.06 23.64 -6.59
C ILE A 218 -22.53 23.86 -6.92
N LYS A 219 -22.84 24.07 -8.20
CA LYS A 219 -24.21 24.01 -8.73
C LYS A 219 -24.32 22.81 -9.67
N ASP A 220 -25.20 21.89 -9.28
CA ASP A 220 -25.75 20.80 -10.09
C ASP A 220 -24.79 19.77 -10.69
N GLY A 221 -24.77 18.59 -10.11
CA GLY A 221 -24.26 17.35 -10.64
C GLY A 221 -24.62 16.20 -9.72
N THR A 222 -25.35 15.21 -10.21
CA THR A 222 -25.53 13.93 -9.53
C THR A 222 -24.20 13.16 -9.58
N LEU A 223 -23.59 12.96 -8.40
CA LEU A 223 -22.41 12.13 -8.21
C LEU A 223 -22.90 10.76 -7.75
N SER A 224 -22.69 9.70 -8.51
CA SER A 224 -23.10 8.33 -8.18
C SER A 224 -21.91 7.44 -7.84
N ASP A 225 -22.18 6.24 -7.32
CA ASP A 225 -21.27 5.30 -6.67
C ASP A 225 -20.00 4.90 -7.44
N TRP A 226 -18.97 4.53 -6.69
CA TRP A 226 -17.57 4.36 -7.13
C TRP A 226 -17.11 2.90 -7.10
N LEU A 227 -16.19 2.54 -7.99
CA LEU A 227 -15.71 1.17 -8.24
C LEU A 227 -14.35 0.82 -7.61
N ILE A 228 -13.69 1.70 -6.88
CA ILE A 228 -12.39 1.39 -6.24
C ILE A 228 -12.31 2.02 -4.86
N SER A 229 -12.17 1.19 -3.85
CA SER A 229 -11.89 1.61 -2.49
C SER A 229 -10.54 2.30 -2.39
N SER A 230 -10.51 3.51 -1.84
CA SER A 230 -9.28 4.14 -1.35
C SER A 230 -9.00 3.59 0.03
N ASN A 231 -8.33 2.46 0.09
CA ASN A 231 -8.03 1.83 1.35
C ASN A 231 -7.12 2.70 2.21
N SER A 232 -7.36 2.72 3.50
CA SER A 232 -6.54 3.38 4.50
C SER A 232 -5.14 2.81 4.47
N GLN A 233 -4.27 3.44 3.70
CA GLN A 233 -2.85 3.09 3.66
C GLN A 233 -2.17 3.73 4.85
N GLY A 234 -1.17 3.06 5.40
CA GLY A 234 -0.39 3.59 6.49
C GLY A 234 1.04 3.08 6.45
N SER A 235 1.84 3.52 7.36
CA SER A 235 3.20 3.00 7.59
C SER A 235 3.71 3.56 8.91
N ASN A 236 4.68 2.89 9.54
CA ASN A 236 5.48 3.49 10.58
C ASN A 236 6.93 3.60 10.13
N GLY A 237 7.62 4.64 10.54
CA GLY A 237 9.04 4.82 10.32
C GLY A 237 9.64 5.70 11.40
N TRP A 238 10.72 5.24 12.04
CA TRP A 238 11.45 6.04 13.00
C TRP A 238 12.93 5.71 13.00
N VAL A 239 13.70 6.65 13.48
CA VAL A 239 15.16 6.54 13.56
C VAL A 239 15.67 7.20 14.84
N LEU A 240 16.65 6.57 15.48
CA LEU A 240 17.28 7.04 16.70
C LEU A 240 18.77 7.33 16.45
N ALA A 241 19.25 8.45 16.94
CA ALA A 241 20.67 8.77 16.96
C ALA A 241 21.42 7.91 18.01
N GLY A 242 22.72 7.72 17.83
CA GLY A 242 23.55 6.90 18.71
C GLY A 242 23.50 7.26 20.19
N GLY A 243 23.18 8.51 20.51
CA GLY A 243 22.93 8.94 21.90
C GLY A 243 21.76 8.23 22.59
N ARG A 244 20.80 7.72 21.79
CA ARG A 244 19.60 7.03 22.22
C ARG A 244 19.67 5.50 22.05
N THR A 245 20.79 4.93 21.65
CA THR A 245 20.95 3.50 21.38
C THR A 245 22.00 2.86 22.30
N GLU A 246 21.86 1.58 22.57
CA GLU A 246 22.84 0.80 23.34
C GLU A 246 24.15 0.62 22.56
N SER A 247 24.06 0.47 21.23
CA SER A 247 25.22 0.31 20.34
C SER A 247 26.03 1.60 20.15
N GLY A 248 25.49 2.78 20.51
CA GLY A 248 26.12 4.08 20.29
C GLY A 248 26.09 4.55 18.84
N LYS A 249 25.46 3.83 17.92
CA LYS A 249 25.20 4.19 16.52
C LYS A 249 23.70 4.19 16.23
N PRO A 250 23.24 4.83 15.15
CA PRO A 250 21.82 4.91 14.85
C PRO A 250 21.14 3.55 14.70
N LEU A 251 19.85 3.49 15.10
CA LEU A 251 18.93 2.41 14.80
C LEU A 251 17.77 2.97 13.94
N LEU A 252 17.37 2.24 12.92
CA LEU A 252 16.26 2.59 12.04
C LEU A 252 15.24 1.45 12.03
N ALA A 253 13.96 1.77 12.23
CA ALA A 253 12.86 0.83 12.10
C ALA A 253 11.80 1.35 11.12
N THR A 254 11.24 0.45 10.31
CA THR A 254 10.17 0.79 9.36
C THR A 254 9.27 -0.41 9.13
N ASP A 255 7.97 -0.15 9.01
CA ASP A 255 6.96 -1.12 8.62
C ASP A 255 5.86 -0.46 7.76
N PRO A 256 5.88 -0.67 6.43
CA PRO A 256 4.83 -0.19 5.53
C PRO A 256 3.55 -1.00 5.70
N HIS A 257 2.42 -0.32 5.85
CA HIS A 257 1.10 -0.95 5.97
C HIS A 257 0.41 -0.93 4.62
N LEU A 258 0.42 -2.07 3.96
CA LEU A 258 -0.21 -2.28 2.66
C LEU A 258 -1.11 -3.52 2.70
N GLU A 259 -1.79 -3.78 1.59
CA GLU A 259 -2.59 -5.00 1.43
C GLU A 259 -1.72 -6.25 1.66
N ILE A 260 -2.21 -7.14 2.52
CA ILE A 260 -1.56 -8.41 2.82
C ILE A 260 -2.08 -9.47 1.86
N SER A 261 -1.22 -9.92 0.97
CA SER A 261 -1.52 -10.92 -0.05
C SER A 261 -0.53 -12.09 -0.01
N LEU A 262 -0.82 -13.13 -0.77
CA LEU A 262 0.04 -14.28 -0.96
C LEU A 262 0.29 -14.48 -2.46
N PRO A 263 1.54 -14.33 -2.93
CA PRO A 263 2.74 -13.97 -2.17
C PRO A 263 2.72 -12.50 -1.70
N SER A 264 3.63 -12.17 -0.76
CA SER A 264 3.87 -10.80 -0.30
C SER A 264 4.11 -9.83 -1.46
N ILE A 265 3.70 -8.57 -1.29
CA ILE A 265 4.03 -7.52 -2.26
C ILE A 265 5.54 -7.29 -2.38
N TRP A 266 6.27 -7.48 -1.29
CA TRP A 266 7.70 -7.31 -1.20
C TRP A 266 8.46 -8.60 -1.54
N TYR A 267 9.69 -8.42 -1.99
CA TYR A 267 10.66 -9.48 -2.25
C TYR A 267 12.02 -9.04 -1.69
N GLU A 268 12.55 -9.77 -0.71
CA GLU A 268 13.85 -9.46 -0.14
C GLU A 268 14.97 -9.87 -1.10
N ILE A 269 15.98 -9.03 -1.25
CA ILE A 269 17.07 -9.26 -2.19
C ILE A 269 18.36 -8.57 -1.74
N HIS A 270 19.49 -9.25 -1.91
CA HIS A 270 20.82 -8.69 -1.76
C HIS A 270 21.52 -8.61 -3.12
N LEU A 271 21.86 -7.40 -3.54
CA LEU A 271 22.54 -7.10 -4.80
C LEU A 271 23.99 -6.70 -4.51
N HIS A 272 24.97 -7.45 -5.05
CA HIS A 272 26.38 -7.22 -4.79
C HIS A 272 27.22 -7.26 -6.07
N CYS A 273 27.82 -6.12 -6.43
CA CYS A 273 28.91 -6.00 -7.39
C CYS A 273 29.88 -4.89 -6.92
N PRO A 274 31.03 -4.67 -7.58
CA PRO A 274 32.02 -3.67 -7.13
C PRO A 274 31.47 -2.25 -6.94
N SER A 275 30.46 -1.83 -7.73
CA SER A 275 29.88 -0.49 -7.71
C SER A 275 28.53 -0.38 -6.98
N LEU A 276 27.96 -1.50 -6.53
CA LEU A 276 26.65 -1.53 -5.87
C LEU A 276 26.60 -2.70 -4.88
N LYS A 277 26.37 -2.40 -3.60
CA LYS A 277 26.15 -3.36 -2.54
C LYS A 277 25.00 -2.90 -1.68
N VAL A 278 23.85 -3.56 -1.80
CA VAL A 278 22.61 -3.14 -1.16
C VAL A 278 21.73 -4.35 -0.83
N ILE A 279 21.09 -4.33 0.33
CA ILE A 279 20.14 -5.33 0.76
C ILE A 279 18.85 -4.68 1.25
N GLY A 280 17.73 -5.35 1.10
CA GLY A 280 16.42 -4.94 1.57
C GLY A 280 15.32 -5.50 0.67
N VAL A 281 14.19 -4.81 0.61
CA VAL A 281 13.06 -5.27 -0.17
C VAL A 281 12.93 -4.52 -1.49
N SER A 282 12.63 -5.28 -2.54
CA SER A 282 12.27 -4.81 -3.88
C SER A 282 10.79 -5.10 -4.16
N LEU A 283 10.28 -4.55 -5.26
CA LEU A 283 9.01 -4.94 -5.85
C LEU A 283 9.27 -5.88 -7.02
N PRO A 284 8.69 -7.09 -7.07
CA PRO A 284 8.84 -7.97 -8.24
C PRO A 284 8.44 -7.25 -9.54
N GLY A 285 9.43 -7.05 -10.41
CA GLY A 285 9.30 -6.24 -11.62
C GLY A 285 10.13 -4.94 -11.61
N ILE A 286 10.69 -4.55 -10.47
CA ILE A 286 11.60 -3.40 -10.30
C ILE A 286 12.91 -3.88 -9.66
N PRO A 287 14.06 -3.78 -10.36
CA PRO A 287 15.35 -4.35 -9.88
C PRO A 287 16.11 -3.41 -8.93
N LEU A 288 15.42 -2.79 -7.97
CA LEU A 288 15.98 -1.79 -7.07
C LEU A 288 15.48 -2.06 -5.65
N VAL A 289 16.33 -1.86 -4.66
CA VAL A 289 15.96 -1.93 -3.25
C VAL A 289 15.19 -0.65 -2.89
N ILE A 290 13.95 -0.83 -2.48
CA ILE A 290 13.02 0.25 -2.14
C ILE A 290 13.24 0.70 -0.69
N MET A 291 13.38 -0.25 0.25
CA MET A 291 13.72 -0.01 1.66
C MET A 291 14.80 -1.00 2.08
N GLY A 292 15.76 -0.55 2.89
CA GLY A 292 16.86 -1.37 3.34
C GLY A 292 18.10 -0.56 3.68
N HIS A 293 19.27 -1.14 3.42
CA HIS A 293 20.56 -0.46 3.64
C HIS A 293 21.61 -0.87 2.59
N ASN A 294 22.62 -0.02 2.43
CA ASN A 294 23.86 -0.35 1.76
C ASN A 294 25.02 -0.39 2.78
N GLU A 295 26.28 -0.26 2.32
CA GLU A 295 27.43 -0.28 3.22
C GLU A 295 27.52 0.94 4.17
N SER A 296 26.82 2.05 3.86
CA SER A 296 27.01 3.36 4.51
C SER A 296 25.75 3.91 5.15
N ILE A 297 24.61 3.74 4.50
CA ILE A 297 23.32 4.33 4.91
C ILE A 297 22.21 3.28 4.99
N ALA A 298 21.20 3.59 5.81
CA ALA A 298 19.92 2.87 5.85
C ALA A 298 18.77 3.85 5.61
N TRP A 299 17.68 3.34 5.00
CA TRP A 299 16.47 4.13 4.76
C TRP A 299 15.19 3.32 4.91
N GLY A 300 14.15 4.02 5.33
CA GLY A 300 12.79 3.54 5.40
C GLY A 300 11.84 4.55 4.78
N ILE A 301 10.66 4.09 4.37
CA ILE A 301 9.68 4.89 3.65
C ILE A 301 8.31 4.78 4.33
N THR A 302 7.61 5.93 4.44
CA THR A 302 6.20 5.96 4.82
C THR A 302 5.40 6.78 3.80
N SER A 303 4.11 6.52 3.65
CA SER A 303 3.24 7.36 2.80
C SER A 303 3.17 8.77 3.36
N SER A 304 3.36 9.77 2.49
CA SER A 304 3.33 11.17 2.89
C SER A 304 1.93 11.77 2.93
N PHE A 305 0.99 11.15 2.23
CA PHE A 305 -0.33 11.73 1.93
C PHE A 305 -0.28 13.15 1.36
N ALA A 306 0.86 13.57 0.81
CA ALA A 306 0.94 14.83 0.09
C ALA A 306 -0.06 14.82 -1.06
N ASP A 307 -0.81 15.88 -1.19
CA ASP A 307 -1.86 16.05 -2.18
C ASP A 307 -1.23 16.33 -3.55
N VAL A 308 -1.34 15.35 -4.44
CA VAL A 308 -0.67 15.29 -5.74
C VAL A 308 -1.62 15.05 -6.92
N GLN A 309 -2.93 15.07 -6.64
CA GLN A 309 -4.01 14.89 -7.60
C GLN A 309 -5.06 15.98 -7.41
N ASP A 310 -5.55 16.58 -8.48
CA ASP A 310 -6.66 17.54 -8.45
C ASP A 310 -7.68 17.23 -9.54
N LEU A 311 -8.94 17.47 -9.24
CA LEU A 311 -10.05 17.37 -10.17
C LEU A 311 -10.44 18.75 -10.73
N TYR A 312 -10.64 18.79 -12.03
CA TYR A 312 -11.12 19.99 -12.70
C TYR A 312 -12.45 19.74 -13.41
N PHE A 313 -13.42 20.60 -13.15
CA PHE A 313 -14.62 20.69 -13.99
C PHE A 313 -14.22 21.14 -15.38
N GLU A 314 -14.68 20.43 -16.42
CA GLU A 314 -14.42 20.79 -17.79
C GLU A 314 -15.68 21.32 -18.49
N LYS A 315 -15.53 22.41 -19.22
CA LYS A 315 -16.61 22.93 -20.04
C LYS A 315 -16.33 22.56 -21.50
N LEU A 316 -17.11 21.61 -22.02
CA LEU A 316 -16.98 21.10 -23.38
C LEU A 316 -17.95 21.82 -24.30
N ASN A 317 -17.59 21.95 -25.60
CA ASN A 317 -18.53 22.40 -26.64
C ASN A 317 -19.51 21.26 -27.02
N GLY A 318 -20.55 21.59 -27.82
CA GLY A 318 -21.60 20.62 -28.15
C GLY A 318 -21.14 19.38 -28.93
N SER A 319 -20.00 19.46 -29.62
CA SER A 319 -19.40 18.34 -30.37
C SER A 319 -18.35 17.56 -29.57
N GLN A 320 -18.03 18.00 -28.36
CA GLN A 320 -17.00 17.43 -27.48
C GLN A 320 -15.64 17.26 -28.16
N ASP A 321 -15.28 18.25 -29.01
CA ASP A 321 -13.99 18.35 -29.69
C ASP A 321 -13.14 19.51 -29.17
N MET A 322 -13.73 20.38 -28.35
CA MET A 322 -13.07 21.49 -27.68
C MET A 322 -13.48 21.60 -26.21
N TYR A 323 -12.57 22.09 -25.40
CA TYR A 323 -12.81 22.45 -23.99
C TYR A 323 -12.38 23.91 -23.76
N LEU A 324 -13.01 24.56 -22.79
CA LEU A 324 -12.68 25.92 -22.39
C LEU A 324 -11.61 25.89 -21.27
N ASP A 325 -10.50 26.57 -21.51
CA ASP A 325 -9.52 26.89 -20.48
C ASP A 325 -9.44 28.39 -20.18
N SER A 326 -8.46 28.82 -19.38
CA SER A 326 -8.28 30.22 -19.01
C SER A 326 -7.88 31.15 -20.18
N GLU A 327 -7.45 30.60 -21.30
CA GLU A 327 -7.03 31.35 -22.50
C GLU A 327 -8.05 31.27 -23.65
N GLY A 328 -9.08 30.42 -23.52
CA GLY A 328 -10.13 30.22 -24.48
C GLY A 328 -10.36 28.77 -24.87
N TRP A 329 -11.02 28.55 -26.00
CA TRP A 329 -11.34 27.19 -26.47
C TRP A 329 -10.12 26.47 -27.05
N LYS A 330 -9.79 25.30 -26.51
CA LYS A 330 -8.71 24.42 -26.97
C LYS A 330 -9.23 23.06 -27.44
N SER A 331 -8.51 22.42 -28.37
CA SER A 331 -8.89 21.11 -28.91
C SER A 331 -8.70 19.99 -27.90
N ILE A 332 -9.66 19.07 -27.83
CA ILE A 332 -9.58 17.84 -27.05
C ILE A 332 -8.80 16.76 -27.80
N LEU A 333 -7.89 16.08 -27.11
CA LEU A 333 -7.24 14.89 -27.64
C LEU A 333 -8.14 13.66 -27.35
N LYS A 334 -8.67 13.05 -28.42
CA LYS A 334 -9.50 11.84 -28.35
C LYS A 334 -8.65 10.58 -28.51
N LYS A 335 -8.69 9.68 -27.56
CA LYS A 335 -7.98 8.39 -27.59
C LYS A 335 -8.97 7.25 -27.60
N LYS A 336 -8.91 6.40 -28.62
CA LYS A 336 -9.70 5.17 -28.70
C LYS A 336 -8.93 4.01 -28.07
N GLU A 337 -9.48 3.43 -27.01
CA GLU A 337 -8.97 2.26 -26.32
C GLU A 337 -9.80 1.02 -26.69
N ARG A 338 -9.13 -0.12 -26.85
CA ARG A 338 -9.75 -1.41 -27.18
C ARG A 338 -9.45 -2.43 -26.12
N VAL A 339 -10.45 -2.83 -25.35
CA VAL A 339 -10.35 -3.80 -24.25
C VAL A 339 -10.75 -5.18 -24.76
N ARG A 340 -9.79 -6.11 -24.81
CA ARG A 340 -10.08 -7.50 -25.19
C ARG A 340 -10.58 -8.26 -23.97
N VAL A 341 -11.68 -9.01 -24.16
CA VAL A 341 -12.30 -9.80 -23.10
C VAL A 341 -12.26 -11.28 -23.50
N ARG A 342 -11.73 -12.12 -22.64
CA ARG A 342 -11.68 -13.57 -22.86
C ARG A 342 -13.09 -14.11 -23.05
N GLY A 343 -13.32 -14.84 -24.14
CA GLY A 343 -14.61 -15.40 -24.50
C GLY A 343 -15.44 -14.52 -25.44
N ARG A 344 -15.09 -13.24 -25.65
CA ARG A 344 -15.72 -12.37 -26.65
C ARG A 344 -14.92 -12.38 -27.97
N LYS A 345 -15.63 -12.34 -29.12
CA LYS A 345 -14.99 -12.23 -30.43
C LYS A 345 -14.48 -10.82 -30.70
N GLU A 346 -15.24 -9.82 -30.29
CA GLU A 346 -14.95 -8.42 -30.48
C GLU A 346 -14.40 -7.78 -29.21
N ALA A 347 -13.51 -6.82 -29.37
CA ALA A 347 -13.01 -6.02 -28.26
C ALA A 347 -14.04 -4.94 -27.93
N GLU A 348 -14.23 -4.68 -26.66
CA GLU A 348 -14.92 -3.49 -26.16
C GLU A 348 -14.14 -2.24 -26.57
N THR A 349 -14.83 -1.20 -27.03
CA THR A 349 -14.20 0.06 -27.43
C THR A 349 -14.69 1.19 -26.56
N MET A 350 -13.76 1.96 -26.00
CA MET A 350 -14.04 3.17 -25.25
C MET A 350 -13.23 4.34 -25.80
N GLU A 351 -13.75 5.56 -25.66
CA GLU A 351 -13.04 6.78 -26.01
C GLU A 351 -12.70 7.53 -24.71
N VAL A 352 -11.43 7.90 -24.54
CA VAL A 352 -10.94 8.70 -23.42
C VAL A 352 -10.55 10.06 -23.98
N LEU A 353 -11.17 11.08 -23.44
CA LEU A 353 -10.91 12.48 -23.80
C LEU A 353 -9.79 13.02 -22.90
N TRP A 354 -8.92 13.86 -23.45
CA TRP A 354 -7.81 14.47 -22.71
C TRP A 354 -7.80 15.97 -22.93
N THR A 355 -7.68 16.69 -21.82
CA THR A 355 -7.39 18.13 -21.79
C THR A 355 -5.93 18.36 -21.37
N GLU A 356 -5.50 19.60 -21.24
CA GLU A 356 -4.18 19.94 -20.66
C GLU A 356 -4.07 19.55 -19.18
N GLN A 357 -5.19 19.50 -18.45
CA GLN A 357 -5.21 19.04 -17.05
C GLN A 357 -4.95 17.54 -16.94
N GLY A 358 -5.42 16.74 -17.91
CA GLY A 358 -5.26 15.30 -17.92
C GLY A 358 -6.42 14.59 -18.62
N PRO A 359 -6.61 13.28 -18.36
CA PRO A 359 -7.75 12.54 -18.90
C PRO A 359 -9.06 13.02 -18.25
N ILE A 360 -10.12 13.13 -19.07
CA ILE A 360 -11.48 13.27 -18.56
C ILE A 360 -11.91 11.91 -18.04
N ILE A 361 -12.03 11.79 -16.73
CA ILE A 361 -12.31 10.53 -16.03
C ILE A 361 -13.81 10.22 -15.91
N SER A 362 -14.69 11.19 -16.11
CA SER A 362 -16.12 10.96 -16.25
C SER A 362 -16.49 10.61 -17.71
N PRO A 363 -17.45 9.73 -17.96
CA PRO A 363 -18.22 8.95 -16.98
C PRO A 363 -17.53 7.62 -16.56
N HIS A 364 -16.31 7.35 -17.02
CA HIS A 364 -15.66 6.04 -16.87
C HIS A 364 -15.25 5.69 -15.44
N ILE A 365 -14.94 6.70 -14.65
CA ILE A 365 -14.46 6.58 -13.26
C ILE A 365 -15.43 7.29 -12.33
N VAL A 366 -15.80 8.52 -12.69
CA VAL A 366 -16.76 9.36 -11.98
C VAL A 366 -18.06 9.38 -12.75
N SER A 367 -19.13 8.81 -12.19
CA SER A 367 -20.46 8.96 -12.78
C SER A 367 -20.96 10.38 -12.50
N SER A 368 -20.79 11.25 -13.47
CA SER A 368 -21.22 12.65 -13.42
C SER A 368 -21.63 13.14 -14.79
N GLU A 369 -22.70 13.94 -14.86
CA GLU A 369 -23.09 14.66 -16.08
C GLU A 369 -22.08 15.76 -16.41
N THR A 370 -21.44 16.35 -15.39
CA THR A 370 -20.38 17.33 -15.58
C THR A 370 -19.06 16.61 -15.83
N PRO A 371 -18.35 16.91 -16.93
CA PRO A 371 -17.06 16.31 -17.20
C PRO A 371 -16.00 16.73 -16.17
N PHE A 372 -15.25 15.75 -15.64
CA PHE A 372 -14.09 15.97 -14.77
C PHE A 372 -12.82 15.47 -15.41
N SER A 373 -11.80 16.31 -15.48
CA SER A 373 -10.44 15.87 -15.77
C SER A 373 -9.63 15.67 -14.48
N LEU A 374 -8.70 14.72 -14.52
CA LEU A 374 -7.79 14.42 -13.41
C LEU A 374 -6.39 14.95 -13.75
N ARG A 375 -5.89 15.88 -12.96
CA ARG A 375 -4.49 16.29 -12.98
C ARG A 375 -3.72 15.53 -11.91
N TRP A 376 -2.61 14.93 -12.30
CA TRP A 376 -1.83 14.07 -11.41
C TRP A 376 -0.34 14.20 -11.68
N THR A 377 0.49 14.30 -10.64
CA THR A 377 1.94 14.43 -10.77
C THR A 377 2.57 13.26 -11.51
N ASN A 378 1.98 12.08 -11.47
CA ASN A 378 2.46 10.92 -12.23
C ASN A 378 2.37 11.13 -13.77
N TYR A 379 1.58 12.09 -14.26
CA TYR A 379 1.49 12.37 -15.70
C TYR A 379 2.58 13.30 -16.25
N ILE A 380 3.38 13.93 -15.39
CA ILE A 380 4.44 14.83 -15.86
C ILE A 380 5.61 14.08 -16.52
N GLY A 381 5.79 12.80 -16.19
CA GLY A 381 6.94 12.01 -16.59
C GLY A 381 8.11 12.24 -15.63
N GLY A 382 8.53 11.20 -14.95
CA GLY A 382 9.47 11.27 -13.86
C GLY A 382 10.73 10.45 -14.05
N ARG A 383 11.64 10.56 -13.06
CA ARG A 383 12.91 9.83 -12.96
C ARG A 383 12.98 8.99 -11.67
N THR A 384 11.82 8.63 -11.09
CA THR A 384 11.75 7.86 -9.84
C THR A 384 12.60 6.58 -9.84
N PRO A 385 12.67 5.75 -10.91
CA PRO A 385 13.57 4.60 -10.94
C PRO A 385 15.04 5.00 -10.86
N GLU A 386 15.42 6.14 -11.41
CA GLU A 386 16.78 6.66 -11.32
C GLU A 386 17.10 7.20 -9.93
N ALA A 387 16.11 7.81 -9.27
CA ALA A 387 16.24 8.20 -7.87
C ALA A 387 16.57 7.01 -6.98
N PHE A 388 15.85 5.88 -7.11
CA PHE A 388 16.18 4.66 -6.37
C PHE A 388 17.53 4.05 -6.76
N TYR A 389 17.91 4.09 -8.02
CA TYR A 389 19.22 3.60 -8.45
C TYR A 389 20.35 4.39 -7.79
N LEU A 390 20.25 5.72 -7.75
CA LEU A 390 21.21 6.57 -7.07
C LEU A 390 21.15 6.45 -5.55
N LEU A 391 19.96 6.30 -4.97
CA LEU A 391 19.75 6.04 -3.55
C LEU A 391 20.45 4.75 -3.09
N ASN A 392 20.32 3.67 -3.86
CA ASN A 392 20.99 2.40 -3.56
C ASN A 392 22.53 2.53 -3.54
N LYS A 393 23.08 3.56 -4.17
CA LYS A 393 24.52 3.88 -4.25
C LYS A 393 24.94 5.03 -3.33
N ALA A 394 23.99 5.73 -2.71
CA ALA A 394 24.26 6.89 -1.84
C ALA A 394 25.09 6.49 -0.61
N GLN A 395 26.03 7.32 -0.20
CA GLN A 395 26.92 7.07 0.95
C GLN A 395 26.73 8.08 2.07
N THR A 396 26.17 9.25 1.76
CA THR A 396 26.01 10.37 2.67
C THR A 396 24.61 10.96 2.59
N TRP A 397 24.25 11.78 3.58
CA TRP A 397 23.02 12.59 3.54
C TRP A 397 22.89 13.43 2.26
N ASN A 398 24.00 14.01 1.81
CA ASN A 398 23.99 14.84 0.60
C ASN A 398 23.71 14.01 -0.67
N ASP A 399 24.27 12.79 -0.77
CA ASP A 399 23.97 11.89 -1.89
C ASP A 399 22.52 11.42 -1.84
N PHE A 400 22.02 11.11 -0.65
CA PHE A 400 20.63 10.73 -0.40
C PHE A 400 19.66 11.82 -0.87
N VAL A 401 19.86 13.09 -0.45
CA VAL A 401 19.00 14.20 -0.86
C VAL A 401 19.09 14.44 -2.37
N LYS A 402 20.28 14.36 -2.97
CA LYS A 402 20.46 14.50 -4.43
C LYS A 402 19.75 13.39 -5.21
N ALA A 403 19.79 12.16 -4.72
CA ALA A 403 19.06 11.06 -5.32
C ALA A 403 17.54 11.30 -5.27
N LEU A 404 17.02 11.68 -4.10
CA LEU A 404 15.61 11.93 -3.89
C LEU A 404 15.07 13.17 -4.59
N ALA A 405 15.90 14.14 -4.94
CA ALA A 405 15.52 15.29 -5.77
C ALA A 405 15.06 14.87 -7.19
N LEU A 406 15.44 13.67 -7.65
CA LEU A 406 14.96 13.10 -8.93
C LEU A 406 13.66 12.31 -8.79
N PHE A 407 13.17 12.15 -7.57
CA PHE A 407 11.98 11.39 -7.29
C PHE A 407 10.73 12.25 -7.54
N ASP A 408 9.86 11.83 -8.46
CA ASP A 408 8.72 12.64 -8.87
C ASP A 408 7.40 12.15 -8.28
N SER A 409 7.10 10.85 -8.35
CA SER A 409 5.84 10.24 -7.93
C SER A 409 6.02 8.76 -7.58
N PRO A 410 5.29 8.25 -6.54
CA PRO A 410 4.43 8.97 -5.59
C PRO A 410 5.25 9.82 -4.59
N SER A 411 4.64 10.85 -3.97
CA SER A 411 5.30 11.54 -2.85
C SER A 411 5.37 10.63 -1.62
N GLN A 412 6.53 10.62 -0.95
CA GLN A 412 6.81 9.75 0.21
C GLN A 412 7.63 10.48 1.27
N ASN A 413 7.48 10.06 2.53
CA ASN A 413 8.39 10.42 3.61
C ASN A 413 9.53 9.41 3.64
N PHE A 414 10.76 9.88 3.76
CA PHE A 414 11.93 9.05 3.96
C PHE A 414 12.56 9.32 5.33
N VAL A 415 12.83 8.25 6.08
CA VAL A 415 13.72 8.29 7.26
C VAL A 415 15.08 7.73 6.88
N TYR A 416 16.13 8.34 7.42
CA TYR A 416 17.52 8.12 7.06
C TYR A 416 18.38 7.92 8.28
N ALA A 417 19.37 7.04 8.17
CA ALA A 417 20.48 6.93 9.12
C ALA A 417 21.78 6.60 8.39
N ASP A 418 22.95 7.01 8.94
CA ASP A 418 24.25 6.63 8.43
C ASP A 418 25.21 6.12 9.52
N LYS A 419 26.31 5.48 9.08
CA LYS A 419 27.36 4.98 9.97
C LYS A 419 28.14 6.09 10.68
N GLU A 420 28.09 7.31 10.18
CA GLU A 420 28.72 8.46 10.84
C GLU A 420 27.96 8.90 12.09
N GLY A 421 26.69 8.49 12.21
CA GLY A 421 25.85 8.77 13.36
C GLY A 421 24.74 9.75 13.09
N ASN A 422 24.59 10.19 11.84
CA ASN A 422 23.53 11.12 11.46
C ASN A 422 22.19 10.41 11.28
N ILE A 423 21.13 11.14 11.60
CA ILE A 423 19.73 10.75 11.32
C ILE A 423 19.03 11.86 10.55
N GLY A 424 18.07 11.48 9.69
CA GLY A 424 17.37 12.47 8.88
C GLY A 424 15.97 12.07 8.49
N TYR A 425 15.21 13.07 8.06
CA TYR A 425 13.91 12.94 7.44
C TYR A 425 13.85 13.85 6.23
N TYR A 426 13.22 13.38 5.16
CA TYR A 426 13.04 14.13 3.92
C TYR A 426 11.72 13.80 3.25
N LEU A 427 10.89 14.82 2.96
CA LEU A 427 9.72 14.69 2.12
C LEU A 427 10.11 14.80 0.65
N ASN A 428 9.86 13.76 -0.12
CA ASN A 428 10.15 13.78 -1.57
C ASN A 428 8.89 13.91 -2.43
N GLY A 429 9.09 13.88 -3.75
CA GLY A 429 8.04 13.93 -4.75
C GLY A 429 7.74 15.35 -5.26
N LYS A 430 7.02 15.43 -6.35
CA LYS A 430 6.54 16.70 -6.90
C LYS A 430 5.25 17.10 -6.21
N ILE A 431 5.29 18.14 -5.38
CA ILE A 431 4.14 18.67 -4.65
C ILE A 431 3.68 19.93 -5.37
N PRO A 432 2.45 19.97 -5.92
CA PRO A 432 1.96 21.11 -6.69
C PRO A 432 1.78 22.35 -5.82
N ARG A 433 2.15 23.52 -6.35
CA ARG A 433 1.81 24.83 -5.76
C ARG A 433 0.51 25.34 -6.38
N ARG A 434 -0.54 25.46 -5.58
CA ARG A 434 -1.85 25.98 -5.96
C ARG A 434 -2.59 26.53 -4.75
N SER A 435 -3.77 27.11 -4.96
CA SER A 435 -4.62 27.55 -3.84
C SER A 435 -5.13 26.34 -3.04
N LYS A 436 -5.33 26.52 -1.74
CA LYS A 436 -5.88 25.49 -0.85
C LYS A 436 -7.28 25.06 -1.31
N GLU A 437 -8.10 26.00 -1.81
CA GLU A 437 -9.43 25.71 -2.33
C GLU A 437 -9.40 24.74 -3.51
N ALA A 438 -8.52 24.98 -4.50
CA ALA A 438 -8.36 24.11 -5.68
C ALA A 438 -7.73 22.75 -5.35
N ALA A 439 -7.11 22.61 -4.18
CA ALA A 439 -6.57 21.37 -3.67
C ALA A 439 -7.57 20.54 -2.85
N LEU A 440 -8.58 21.19 -2.27
CA LEU A 440 -9.55 20.53 -1.39
C LEU A 440 -10.85 20.12 -2.10
N PHE A 441 -11.17 20.80 -3.19
CA PHE A 441 -12.43 20.61 -3.93
C PHE A 441 -12.19 20.62 -5.43
N PRO A 442 -13.03 19.93 -6.22
CA PRO A 442 -12.99 20.04 -7.66
C PRO A 442 -13.11 21.51 -8.09
N TYR A 443 -12.23 21.96 -8.99
CA TYR A 443 -12.12 23.36 -9.37
C TYR A 443 -12.45 23.59 -10.87
N PRO A 444 -13.02 24.73 -11.29
CA PRO A 444 -13.27 25.01 -12.72
C PRO A 444 -11.96 25.09 -13.52
N GLY A 445 -11.80 24.21 -14.53
CA GLY A 445 -10.59 24.14 -15.36
C GLY A 445 -10.34 25.38 -16.24
N TRP A 446 -11.37 26.22 -16.43
CA TRP A 446 -11.28 27.49 -17.17
C TRP A 446 -10.90 28.70 -16.32
N LEU A 447 -10.67 28.52 -15.02
CA LEU A 447 -10.20 29.58 -14.12
C LEU A 447 -8.71 29.41 -13.83
N LYS A 448 -7.93 30.47 -14.05
CA LYS A 448 -6.47 30.45 -13.91
C LYS A 448 -5.99 30.23 -12.48
N GLU A 449 -6.76 30.70 -11.52
CA GLU A 449 -6.44 30.69 -10.09
C GLU A 449 -6.29 29.29 -9.49
N GLY A 450 -7.00 28.29 -10.05
CA GLY A 450 -6.90 26.89 -9.66
C GLY A 450 -5.77 26.12 -10.32
N ASN A 451 -5.09 26.70 -11.32
CA ASN A 451 -4.04 26.00 -12.02
C ASN A 451 -2.77 25.84 -11.17
N TRP A 452 -2.06 24.74 -11.39
CA TRP A 452 -0.75 24.51 -10.78
C TRP A 452 0.27 25.55 -11.23
N GLN A 453 0.86 26.23 -10.27
CA GLN A 453 1.88 27.27 -10.47
C GLN A 453 3.30 26.69 -10.35
N GLY A 454 3.51 25.45 -10.77
CA GLY A 454 4.72 24.69 -10.61
C GLY A 454 4.68 23.80 -9.36
N PHE A 455 5.85 23.43 -8.86
CA PHE A 455 6.01 22.50 -7.75
C PHE A 455 6.79 23.16 -6.63
N LEU A 456 6.68 22.60 -5.43
CA LEU A 456 7.48 22.98 -4.29
C LEU A 456 8.97 22.73 -4.59
N GLU A 457 9.78 23.74 -4.37
CA GLU A 457 11.23 23.69 -4.58
C GLU A 457 11.90 22.77 -3.55
N GLU A 458 13.01 22.12 -3.91
CA GLU A 458 13.64 21.09 -3.08
C GLU A 458 14.08 21.64 -1.71
N ASP A 459 14.55 22.87 -1.64
CA ASP A 459 14.98 23.56 -0.41
C ASP A 459 13.81 24.05 0.46
N LYS A 460 12.58 23.97 -0.05
CA LYS A 460 11.35 24.32 0.67
C LYS A 460 10.62 23.10 1.23
N LYS A 461 11.00 21.89 0.81
CA LYS A 461 10.39 20.66 1.30
C LYS A 461 10.67 20.41 2.77
N PRO A 462 9.69 19.92 3.55
CA PRO A 462 9.93 19.52 4.94
C PRO A 462 11.10 18.56 5.07
N THR A 463 12.10 18.97 5.85
CA THR A 463 13.34 18.24 6.04
C THR A 463 13.82 18.40 7.49
N LEU A 464 14.30 17.30 8.09
CA LEU A 464 14.98 17.32 9.39
C LEU A 464 16.33 16.62 9.27
N PHE A 465 17.35 17.16 9.93
CA PHE A 465 18.66 16.55 10.00
C PHE A 465 19.25 16.75 11.38
N ASN A 466 19.58 15.65 12.07
CA ASN A 466 20.14 15.63 13.41
C ASN A 466 19.35 16.49 14.43
N PRO A 467 18.05 16.27 14.63
CA PRO A 467 17.27 17.04 15.59
C PRO A 467 17.80 16.81 17.02
N PRO A 468 17.69 17.83 17.91
CA PRO A 468 18.23 17.76 19.27
C PRO A 468 17.58 16.70 20.15
N GLU A 469 16.37 16.28 19.84
CA GLU A 469 15.64 15.18 20.53
C GLU A 469 16.34 13.84 20.36
N GLY A 470 17.18 13.68 19.33
CA GLY A 470 17.93 12.48 19.01
C GLY A 470 17.06 11.35 18.44
N PHE A 471 15.87 11.65 17.95
CA PHE A 471 15.03 10.72 17.19
C PHE A 471 14.09 11.45 16.23
N ILE A 472 13.61 10.74 15.22
CA ILE A 472 12.58 11.18 14.28
C ILE A 472 11.53 10.09 14.19
N VAL A 473 10.25 10.46 14.22
CA VAL A 473 9.10 9.54 14.10
C VAL A 473 8.14 10.06 13.05
N ASN A 474 7.74 9.21 12.14
CA ASN A 474 6.65 9.44 11.20
C ASN A 474 5.75 8.20 11.12
N ALA A 475 4.47 8.39 11.37
CA ALA A 475 3.44 7.37 11.23
C ALA A 475 2.26 7.90 10.41
N ASN A 476 2.57 8.61 9.31
CA ASN A 476 1.64 9.27 8.40
C ASN A 476 0.86 10.45 9.01
N ASN A 477 1.26 10.89 10.18
CA ASN A 477 0.74 12.07 10.84
C ASN A 477 1.20 13.36 10.13
N ARG A 478 0.58 14.47 10.45
CA ARG A 478 0.93 15.80 9.93
C ARG A 478 2.42 16.11 10.15
N ILE A 479 3.08 16.57 9.09
CA ILE A 479 4.54 16.77 9.01
C ILE A 479 4.97 18.25 9.01
N VAL A 480 4.02 19.17 8.94
CA VAL A 480 4.26 20.62 8.93
C VAL A 480 3.40 21.32 10.00
N SER A 481 3.91 22.44 10.54
CA SER A 481 3.15 23.31 11.44
C SER A 481 2.19 24.23 10.66
N ASP A 482 1.34 24.97 11.39
CA ASP A 482 0.42 25.94 10.79
C ASP A 482 1.15 27.14 10.17
N GLU A 483 2.37 27.43 10.63
CA GLU A 483 3.20 28.51 10.06
C GLU A 483 3.89 28.12 8.75
N TYR A 484 3.83 26.85 8.34
CA TYR A 484 4.44 26.42 7.08
C TYR A 484 3.69 27.03 5.88
N PRO A 485 4.37 27.80 5.00
CA PRO A 485 3.67 28.69 4.06
C PRO A 485 3.07 28.01 2.85
N TYR A 486 3.25 26.69 2.68
CA TYR A 486 2.78 25.96 1.52
C TYR A 486 1.78 24.88 1.92
N TYR A 487 0.75 24.71 1.10
CA TYR A 487 -0.17 23.59 1.25
C TYR A 487 0.51 22.28 0.83
N VAL A 488 0.44 21.25 1.67
CA VAL A 488 1.00 19.93 1.41
C VAL A 488 -0.11 18.89 1.32
N SER A 489 -1.01 18.85 2.29
CA SER A 489 -2.11 17.88 2.37
C SER A 489 -3.16 18.30 3.39
N ALA A 490 -4.36 17.76 3.23
CA ALA A 490 -5.40 17.69 4.26
C ALA A 490 -5.78 16.23 4.60
N ASN A 491 -5.04 15.24 4.11
CA ASN A 491 -5.38 13.82 4.23
C ASN A 491 -4.48 13.07 5.23
N TRP A 492 -3.81 13.75 6.15
CA TRP A 492 -2.96 13.09 7.14
C TRP A 492 -3.78 12.22 8.10
N LEU A 493 -3.18 11.12 8.52
CA LEU A 493 -3.79 10.26 9.51
C LEU A 493 -3.65 10.88 10.91
N VAL A 494 -4.55 10.48 11.81
CA VAL A 494 -4.52 10.86 13.22
C VAL A 494 -3.18 10.50 13.87
N PRO A 495 -2.68 11.30 14.83
CA PRO A 495 -1.30 11.18 15.31
C PRO A 495 -1.04 10.03 16.28
N PHE A 496 -2.03 9.20 16.61
CA PHE A 496 -1.97 8.22 17.70
C PHE A 496 -0.79 7.26 17.63
N ARG A 497 -0.52 6.69 16.46
CA ARG A 497 0.62 5.79 16.27
C ARG A 497 1.95 6.51 16.50
N ALA A 498 2.10 7.73 15.95
CA ALA A 498 3.29 8.54 16.14
C ALA A 498 3.49 8.96 17.61
N GLU A 499 2.42 9.34 18.29
CA GLU A 499 2.45 9.68 19.73
C GLU A 499 2.82 8.46 20.57
N ARG A 500 2.25 7.29 20.29
CA ARG A 500 2.57 6.07 21.00
C ARG A 500 4.01 5.64 20.79
N ILE A 501 4.54 5.72 19.56
CA ILE A 501 5.96 5.47 19.28
C ILE A 501 6.84 6.43 20.09
N LYS A 502 6.55 7.73 20.08
CA LYS A 502 7.30 8.72 20.87
C LYS A 502 7.25 8.43 22.36
N GLU A 503 6.07 8.10 22.90
CA GLU A 503 5.91 7.72 24.29
C GLU A 503 6.82 6.56 24.66
N LEU A 504 6.80 5.48 23.89
CA LEU A 504 7.64 4.29 24.14
C LEU A 504 9.14 4.59 23.99
N LEU A 505 9.53 5.45 23.03
CA LEU A 505 10.92 5.88 22.88
C LEU A 505 11.41 6.78 24.04
N LEU A 506 10.51 7.47 24.73
CA LEU A 506 10.84 8.31 25.88
C LEU A 506 10.85 7.54 27.21
N GLN A 507 10.25 6.37 27.28
CA GLN A 507 10.23 5.52 28.49
C GLN A 507 11.62 4.93 28.81
N LYS A 508 12.49 4.78 27.81
CA LYS A 508 13.86 4.25 27.97
C LYS A 508 14.88 5.28 27.49
N ASN A 509 15.99 5.41 28.20
CA ASN A 509 17.08 6.30 27.75
C ASN A 509 17.85 5.73 26.55
N LYS A 510 17.96 4.42 26.46
CA LYS A 510 18.69 3.68 25.44
C LYS A 510 17.84 2.55 24.87
N HIS A 511 17.96 2.34 23.57
CA HIS A 511 17.23 1.33 22.82
C HIS A 511 18.16 0.34 22.13
N SER A 512 17.69 -0.90 22.01
CA SER A 512 18.33 -1.98 21.25
C SER A 512 17.43 -2.37 20.06
N VAL A 513 17.93 -3.22 19.17
CA VAL A 513 17.13 -3.84 18.10
C VAL A 513 15.89 -4.51 18.69
N GLU A 514 16.04 -5.25 19.81
CA GLU A 514 14.91 -5.94 20.45
C GLU A 514 13.84 -4.96 20.93
N SER A 515 14.24 -3.85 21.57
CA SER A 515 13.27 -2.85 22.02
C SER A 515 12.52 -2.17 20.85
N LEU A 516 13.14 -2.02 19.67
CA LEU A 516 12.45 -1.51 18.50
C LEU A 516 11.46 -2.53 17.91
N LYS A 517 11.77 -3.81 17.95
CA LYS A 517 10.83 -4.89 17.61
C LYS A 517 9.62 -4.90 18.53
N GLU A 518 9.83 -4.72 19.86
CA GLU A 518 8.75 -4.58 20.85
C GLU A 518 7.84 -3.41 20.48
N ILE A 519 8.40 -2.25 20.09
CA ILE A 519 7.63 -1.07 19.66
C ILE A 519 6.84 -1.36 18.39
N GLN A 520 7.43 -2.00 17.36
CA GLN A 520 6.72 -2.36 16.12
C GLN A 520 5.51 -3.29 16.37
N ASN A 521 5.49 -3.98 17.49
CA ASN A 521 4.45 -4.95 17.82
C ASN A 521 3.53 -4.48 18.97
N ASP A 522 3.58 -3.21 19.38
CA ASP A 522 2.69 -2.70 20.41
C ASP A 522 1.25 -2.55 19.88
N VAL A 523 0.31 -3.07 20.66
CA VAL A 523 -1.13 -3.10 20.35
C VAL A 523 -1.96 -2.18 21.26
N PHE A 524 -1.31 -1.27 21.97
CA PHE A 524 -2.01 -0.24 22.75
C PHE A 524 -2.62 0.80 21.82
N THR A 525 -3.91 1.12 22.02
CA THR A 525 -4.61 2.13 21.23
C THR A 525 -4.72 3.47 21.98
N LYS A 526 -4.07 4.51 21.45
CA LYS A 526 -4.23 5.89 21.94
C LYS A 526 -5.62 6.45 21.62
N GLU A 527 -6.28 5.93 20.59
CA GLU A 527 -7.68 6.23 20.32
C GLU A 527 -8.56 5.81 21.50
N GLY A 528 -8.37 4.56 21.98
CA GLY A 528 -9.09 4.08 23.17
C GLY A 528 -8.82 4.95 24.39
N GLU A 529 -7.56 5.33 24.63
CA GLU A 529 -7.21 6.25 25.72
C GLU A 529 -7.92 7.61 25.61
N PHE A 530 -8.12 8.13 24.38
CA PHE A 530 -8.83 9.39 24.15
C PHE A 530 -10.34 9.27 24.36
N PHE A 531 -10.99 8.20 23.82
CA PHE A 531 -12.46 8.09 23.88
C PHE A 531 -12.98 7.53 25.22
N LEU A 532 -12.22 6.68 25.92
CA LEU A 532 -12.66 6.08 27.19
C LEU A 532 -13.14 7.09 28.23
N PRO A 533 -12.51 8.25 28.48
CA PRO A 533 -13.02 9.22 29.44
C PRO A 533 -14.47 9.62 29.19
N TYR A 534 -14.85 9.88 27.93
CA TYR A 534 -16.22 10.25 27.55
C TYR A 534 -17.24 9.13 27.81
N ILE A 535 -16.81 7.88 27.74
CA ILE A 535 -17.64 6.73 28.06
C ILE A 535 -17.73 6.53 29.58
N LEU A 536 -16.60 6.68 30.30
CA LEU A 536 -16.50 6.36 31.72
C LEU A 536 -17.06 7.47 32.64
N GLU A 537 -17.21 8.70 32.14
CA GLU A 537 -17.84 9.81 32.88
C GLU A 537 -19.36 9.67 32.99
N MET A 538 -19.99 8.79 32.21
CA MET A 538 -21.44 8.59 32.21
C MET A 538 -21.95 8.10 33.55
N LYS A 539 -23.11 8.66 33.99
CA LYS A 539 -23.78 8.34 35.25
C LYS A 539 -25.17 7.73 35.01
N ALA A 540 -25.70 7.11 36.05
CA ALA A 540 -27.06 6.53 36.04
C ALA A 540 -27.28 5.53 34.92
N LEU A 541 -26.32 4.61 34.72
CA LEU A 541 -26.42 3.52 33.76
C LEU A 541 -27.15 2.33 34.37
N GLU A 542 -27.99 1.68 33.59
CA GLU A 542 -28.76 0.51 33.97
C GLU A 542 -28.69 -0.58 32.90
N GLY A 543 -28.87 -1.81 33.30
CA GLY A 543 -29.00 -2.95 32.38
C GLY A 543 -27.75 -3.25 31.58
N ASN A 544 -27.86 -3.30 30.27
CA ASN A 544 -26.75 -3.64 29.38
C ASN A 544 -25.70 -2.50 29.24
N LYS A 545 -26.13 -1.26 29.42
CA LYS A 545 -25.22 -0.09 29.46
C LYS A 545 -24.24 -0.16 30.64
N GLU A 546 -24.75 -0.53 31.82
CA GLU A 546 -23.92 -0.71 33.02
C GLU A 546 -22.89 -1.84 32.84
N LYS A 547 -23.32 -2.99 32.29
CA LYS A 547 -22.41 -4.11 32.00
C LYS A 547 -21.34 -3.74 30.99
N ALA A 548 -21.70 -3.05 29.92
CA ALA A 548 -20.76 -2.59 28.89
C ALA A 548 -19.74 -1.62 29.47
N HIS A 549 -20.21 -0.66 30.26
CA HIS A 549 -19.39 0.32 30.96
C HIS A 549 -18.40 -0.33 31.93
N GLU A 550 -18.82 -1.36 32.69
CA GLU A 550 -17.94 -2.12 33.58
C GLU A 550 -16.85 -2.87 32.79
N ILE A 551 -17.20 -3.46 31.63
CA ILE A 551 -16.24 -4.13 30.76
C ILE A 551 -15.17 -3.14 30.28
N LEU A 552 -15.56 -1.96 29.81
CA LEU A 552 -14.63 -0.93 29.31
C LEU A 552 -13.83 -0.27 30.45
N ARG A 553 -14.39 -0.12 31.64
CA ARG A 553 -13.65 0.37 32.81
C ARG A 553 -12.48 -0.53 33.19
N ASN A 554 -12.60 -1.84 32.97
CA ASN A 554 -11.58 -2.84 33.26
C ASN A 554 -10.69 -3.19 32.06
N TRP A 555 -10.84 -2.50 30.94
CA TRP A 555 -10.03 -2.70 29.75
C TRP A 555 -8.75 -1.84 29.80
N ASP A 556 -7.65 -2.41 29.41
CA ASP A 556 -6.30 -1.80 29.43
C ASP A 556 -5.92 -1.03 28.17
N SER A 557 -6.88 -0.73 27.30
CA SER A 557 -6.69 -0.10 26.00
C SER A 557 -5.75 -0.86 25.04
N ARG A 558 -5.66 -2.18 25.18
CA ARG A 558 -4.90 -3.03 24.26
C ARG A 558 -5.82 -3.79 23.30
N MET A 559 -5.54 -3.67 22.00
CA MET A 559 -6.26 -4.40 20.94
C MET A 559 -5.70 -5.84 20.81
N SER A 560 -5.90 -6.61 21.87
CA SER A 560 -5.45 -8.00 22.00
C SER A 560 -6.60 -8.88 22.50
N SER A 561 -6.31 -10.12 22.94
CA SER A 561 -7.32 -11.03 23.48
C SER A 561 -8.12 -10.37 24.62
N GLY A 562 -9.44 -10.53 24.59
CA GLY A 562 -10.33 -10.05 25.64
C GLY A 562 -11.56 -9.31 25.15
N LYS A 563 -12.55 -9.23 26.06
CA LYS A 563 -13.89 -8.67 25.77
C LYS A 563 -13.90 -7.15 25.65
N GLY A 564 -12.97 -6.44 26.30
CA GLY A 564 -12.88 -4.99 26.26
C GLY A 564 -12.54 -4.48 24.86
N ALA A 565 -11.54 -5.06 24.20
CA ALA A 565 -11.10 -4.70 22.87
C ALA A 565 -12.22 -4.85 21.82
N VAL A 566 -12.93 -5.99 21.83
CA VAL A 566 -14.02 -6.21 20.85
C VAL A 566 -15.21 -5.31 21.15
N LEU A 567 -15.55 -5.06 22.42
CA LEU A 567 -16.64 -4.15 22.77
C LEU A 567 -16.31 -2.71 22.37
N TYR A 568 -15.08 -2.25 22.61
CA TYR A 568 -14.63 -0.93 22.20
C TYR A 568 -14.72 -0.76 20.68
N LYS A 569 -14.22 -1.72 19.91
CA LYS A 569 -14.26 -1.65 18.43
C LYS A 569 -15.69 -1.55 17.89
N ILE A 570 -16.58 -2.41 18.36
CA ILE A 570 -18.00 -2.37 17.94
C ILE A 570 -18.69 -1.09 18.43
N PHE A 571 -18.32 -0.60 19.62
CA PHE A 571 -18.80 0.70 20.07
C PHE A 571 -18.39 1.83 19.10
N MET A 572 -17.13 1.89 18.69
CA MET A 572 -16.64 2.92 17.78
C MET A 572 -17.31 2.85 16.40
N GLU A 573 -17.52 1.65 15.85
CA GLU A 573 -18.25 1.46 14.59
C GLU A 573 -19.69 1.98 14.70
N ILE A 574 -20.40 1.59 15.75
CA ILE A 574 -21.78 2.03 15.98
C ILE A 574 -21.85 3.54 16.29
N PHE A 575 -20.90 4.06 17.07
CA PHE A 575 -20.85 5.50 17.39
C PHE A 575 -20.65 6.37 16.14
N GLN A 576 -19.78 5.94 15.23
CA GLN A 576 -19.62 6.60 13.92
C GLN A 576 -20.91 6.53 13.10
N GLU A 577 -21.55 5.37 13.06
CA GLU A 577 -22.82 5.19 12.37
C GLU A 577 -23.91 6.10 12.94
N GLU A 578 -24.03 6.20 14.26
CA GLU A 578 -25.01 7.05 14.92
C GLU A 578 -24.80 8.55 14.68
N ILE A 579 -23.54 8.96 14.46
CA ILE A 579 -23.21 10.36 14.17
C ILE A 579 -23.44 10.70 12.70
N PHE A 580 -22.96 9.85 11.77
CA PHE A 580 -22.87 10.24 10.39
C PHE A 580 -24.00 9.72 9.50
N ARG A 581 -24.56 8.53 9.77
CA ARG A 581 -25.55 7.89 8.88
C ARG A 581 -26.85 8.69 8.77
N ASP A 582 -27.32 9.28 9.84
CA ASP A 582 -28.52 10.09 9.85
C ASP A 582 -28.45 11.29 8.90
N GLU A 583 -27.28 11.93 8.85
CA GLU A 583 -27.01 13.07 7.99
C GLU A 583 -26.72 12.67 6.54
N LEU A 584 -25.98 11.58 6.35
CA LEU A 584 -25.45 11.19 5.03
C LEU A 584 -26.39 10.23 4.28
N GLY A 585 -27.21 9.44 4.99
CA GLY A 585 -28.10 8.47 4.34
C GLY A 585 -27.34 7.46 3.48
N GLU A 586 -27.68 7.35 2.20
CA GLU A 586 -27.04 6.44 1.25
C GLU A 586 -25.56 6.76 0.99
N ASP A 587 -25.14 8.01 1.20
CA ASP A 587 -23.75 8.42 1.01
C ASP A 587 -22.83 7.97 2.17
N PHE A 588 -23.37 7.45 3.28
CA PHE A 588 -22.60 7.07 4.47
C PHE A 588 -21.52 6.03 4.18
N GLU A 589 -21.83 4.96 3.44
CA GLU A 589 -20.86 3.91 3.13
C GLU A 589 -19.68 4.47 2.32
N SER A 590 -19.98 5.26 1.28
CA SER A 590 -18.94 5.92 0.49
C SER A 590 -18.10 6.91 1.32
N PHE A 591 -18.73 7.65 2.22
CA PHE A 591 -18.05 8.53 3.17
C PHE A 591 -17.15 7.73 4.12
N ASN A 592 -17.68 6.66 4.69
CA ASN A 592 -16.96 5.81 5.63
C ASN A 592 -15.72 5.18 4.99
N GLU A 593 -15.80 4.78 3.73
CA GLU A 593 -14.73 4.13 2.99
C GLU A 593 -13.66 5.12 2.49
N HIS A 594 -14.04 6.31 2.03
CA HIS A 594 -13.16 7.16 1.23
C HIS A 594 -12.69 8.42 1.95
N PHE A 595 -13.24 8.75 3.11
CA PHE A 595 -12.97 10.02 3.77
C PHE A 595 -12.08 9.88 5.01
N LYS A 596 -10.80 10.24 4.87
CA LYS A 596 -9.80 10.12 5.93
C LYS A 596 -9.99 11.14 7.07
N ASP A 597 -10.50 12.33 6.75
CA ASP A 597 -10.76 13.39 7.75
C ASP A 597 -11.85 12.98 8.76
N ARG A 598 -12.58 11.90 8.50
CA ARG A 598 -13.63 11.33 9.36
C ARG A 598 -13.17 11.11 10.79
N GLU A 599 -12.02 10.46 10.98
CA GLU A 599 -11.48 10.19 12.32
C GLU A 599 -11.16 11.49 13.05
N ALA A 600 -10.44 12.40 12.41
CA ALA A 600 -10.17 13.73 12.99
C ALA A 600 -11.46 14.51 13.27
N GLY A 601 -12.48 14.36 12.43
CA GLY A 601 -13.82 14.91 12.64
C GLY A 601 -14.48 14.37 13.90
N LEU A 602 -14.41 13.04 14.13
CA LEU A 602 -14.97 12.41 15.33
C LEU A 602 -14.38 12.98 16.64
N PHE A 603 -13.05 13.26 16.64
CA PHE A 603 -12.39 13.87 17.80
C PHE A 603 -12.94 15.27 18.10
N ARG A 604 -13.14 16.08 17.07
CA ARG A 604 -13.74 17.42 17.23
C ARG A 604 -15.18 17.31 17.70
N ILE A 605 -15.98 16.45 17.08
CA ILE A 605 -17.39 16.25 17.42
C ILE A 605 -17.55 15.80 18.87
N ILE A 606 -16.82 14.76 19.32
CA ILE A 606 -16.97 14.26 20.69
C ILE A 606 -16.47 15.27 21.74
N SER A 607 -15.53 16.12 21.39
CA SER A 607 -15.01 17.15 22.27
C SER A 607 -16.01 18.30 22.52
N GLU A 608 -16.99 18.49 21.61
CA GLU A 608 -18.03 19.50 21.71
C GLU A 608 -19.35 18.92 22.23
N PRO A 609 -19.74 19.15 23.47
CA PRO A 609 -20.94 18.52 24.06
C PRO A 609 -22.26 18.80 23.33
N LEU A 610 -22.33 19.92 22.60
CA LEU A 610 -23.51 20.43 21.89
C LEU A 610 -23.26 20.43 20.35
N SER A 611 -22.37 19.56 19.85
CA SER A 611 -22.17 19.46 18.41
C SER A 611 -23.49 19.14 17.70
N PRO A 612 -23.83 19.86 16.61
CA PRO A 612 -25.03 19.56 15.83
C PRO A 612 -25.06 18.19 15.18
N TRP A 613 -23.94 17.46 15.19
CA TRP A 613 -23.86 16.08 14.72
C TRP A 613 -24.50 15.06 15.67
N PHE A 614 -24.81 15.45 16.94
CA PHE A 614 -25.52 14.56 17.86
C PHE A 614 -27.04 14.59 17.64
N ASP A 615 -27.57 15.66 17.00
CA ASP A 615 -28.99 15.82 16.73
C ASP A 615 -29.50 14.85 15.67
N LYS A 616 -30.50 14.05 16.01
CA LYS A 616 -31.11 13.05 15.14
C LYS A 616 -32.29 13.64 14.37
N LYS A 617 -32.23 13.64 13.03
CA LYS A 617 -33.34 14.12 12.17
C LYS A 617 -34.68 13.43 12.39
N GLU A 618 -34.64 12.19 12.88
CA GLU A 618 -35.83 11.38 13.10
C GLU A 618 -36.57 11.70 14.39
N THR A 619 -35.96 12.47 15.31
CA THR A 619 -36.54 12.83 16.59
C THR A 619 -36.89 14.31 16.63
N GLN A 620 -37.73 14.71 17.62
CA GLN A 620 -38.06 16.14 17.88
C GLN A 620 -37.21 16.76 18.99
N ALA A 621 -36.45 15.94 19.72
CA ALA A 621 -35.58 16.37 20.80
C ALA A 621 -34.15 16.51 20.25
N LEU A 622 -33.43 17.50 20.75
CA LEU A 622 -31.98 17.63 20.49
C LEU A 622 -31.23 16.63 21.36
N GLU A 623 -30.62 15.65 20.75
CA GLU A 623 -29.78 14.69 21.47
C GLU A 623 -28.44 15.33 21.86
N THR A 624 -27.97 14.91 23.01
CA THR A 624 -26.68 15.30 23.56
C THR A 624 -25.59 14.24 23.27
N ARG A 625 -24.32 14.64 23.40
CA ARG A 625 -23.19 13.69 23.37
C ARG A 625 -23.45 12.49 24.28
N GLU A 626 -23.91 12.74 25.52
CA GLU A 626 -24.13 11.70 26.52
C GLU A 626 -25.20 10.68 26.07
N GLU A 627 -26.27 11.15 25.44
CA GLU A 627 -27.35 10.29 24.93
C GLU A 627 -26.87 9.42 23.76
N ILE A 628 -26.15 9.99 22.80
CA ILE A 628 -25.60 9.22 21.67
C ILE A 628 -24.55 8.20 22.16
N VAL A 629 -23.65 8.56 23.06
CA VAL A 629 -22.66 7.63 23.64
C VAL A 629 -23.35 6.50 24.41
N LYS A 630 -24.37 6.79 25.23
CA LYS A 630 -25.15 5.76 25.95
C LYS A 630 -25.88 4.81 25.00
N MET A 631 -26.50 5.36 23.97
CA MET A 631 -27.21 4.57 22.96
C MET A 631 -26.24 3.67 22.19
N SER A 632 -25.09 4.20 21.74
CA SER A 632 -24.07 3.44 21.03
C SER A 632 -23.49 2.31 21.87
N LEU A 633 -23.28 2.56 23.17
CA LEU A 633 -22.77 1.57 24.11
C LEU A 633 -23.77 0.41 24.33
N GLU A 634 -25.07 0.72 24.46
CA GLU A 634 -26.13 -0.29 24.58
C GLU A 634 -26.24 -1.13 23.30
N LYS A 635 -26.29 -0.47 22.14
CA LYS A 635 -26.34 -1.15 20.84
C LYS A 635 -25.12 -2.07 20.61
N ALA A 636 -23.92 -1.63 21.01
CA ALA A 636 -22.71 -2.43 20.89
C ALA A 636 -22.77 -3.70 21.75
N TYR A 637 -23.21 -3.56 23.01
CA TYR A 637 -23.42 -4.72 23.88
C TYR A 637 -24.46 -5.68 23.32
N ASP A 638 -25.62 -5.17 22.88
CA ASP A 638 -26.71 -5.96 22.36
C ASP A 638 -26.33 -6.68 21.07
N TRP A 639 -25.58 -6.00 20.19
CA TRP A 639 -25.07 -6.60 18.95
C TRP A 639 -24.12 -7.77 19.26
N LEU A 640 -23.15 -7.57 20.15
CA LEU A 640 -22.21 -8.63 20.55
C LEU A 640 -22.91 -9.78 21.24
N TYR A 641 -23.88 -9.48 22.13
CA TYR A 641 -24.67 -10.53 22.79
C TYR A 641 -25.47 -11.35 21.82
N LYS A 642 -26.06 -10.72 20.81
CA LYS A 642 -26.80 -11.39 19.73
C LYS A 642 -25.88 -12.29 18.86
N GLN A 643 -24.67 -11.84 18.58
CA GLN A 643 -23.74 -12.56 17.69
C GLN A 643 -23.01 -13.71 18.43
N TYR A 644 -22.56 -13.48 19.65
CA TYR A 644 -21.64 -14.37 20.35
C TYR A 644 -22.19 -14.90 21.69
N GLY A 645 -23.33 -14.40 22.17
CA GLY A 645 -23.88 -14.74 23.48
C GLY A 645 -23.22 -13.95 24.61
N SER A 646 -23.04 -14.60 25.79
CA SER A 646 -22.53 -13.93 26.98
C SER A 646 -21.13 -13.33 26.79
N PRO A 647 -20.77 -12.24 27.53
CA PRO A 647 -19.47 -11.55 27.41
C PRO A 647 -18.23 -12.43 27.63
N ASP A 648 -18.36 -13.59 28.28
CA ASP A 648 -17.26 -14.55 28.45
C ASP A 648 -16.82 -15.21 27.13
N ARG A 649 -17.61 -15.08 26.08
CA ARG A 649 -17.31 -15.57 24.74
C ARG A 649 -16.73 -14.51 23.83
N TRP A 650 -16.72 -13.25 24.25
CA TRP A 650 -16.22 -12.13 23.46
C TRP A 650 -14.71 -12.08 23.54
N ASP A 651 -14.09 -12.13 22.38
CA ASP A 651 -12.62 -12.13 22.26
C ASP A 651 -12.22 -11.46 20.96
N TRP A 652 -11.42 -10.38 21.05
CA TRP A 652 -10.96 -9.64 19.90
C TRP A 652 -10.25 -10.53 18.89
N MET A 653 -9.33 -11.38 19.32
CA MET A 653 -8.59 -12.25 18.42
C MET A 653 -9.47 -13.25 17.68
N ARG A 654 -10.63 -13.65 18.23
CA ARG A 654 -11.58 -14.53 17.52
C ARG A 654 -12.37 -13.81 16.44
N THR A 655 -12.59 -12.53 16.60
CA THR A 655 -13.27 -11.68 15.60
C THR A 655 -12.29 -11.09 14.59
N ASN A 656 -11.02 -10.97 14.96
CA ASN A 656 -9.95 -10.37 14.19
C ASN A 656 -8.99 -11.44 13.67
N SER A 657 -9.20 -11.92 12.44
CA SER A 657 -8.40 -13.00 11.85
C SER A 657 -7.98 -12.67 10.42
N ILE A 658 -6.83 -13.21 10.01
CA ILE A 658 -6.27 -13.03 8.67
C ILE A 658 -6.33 -14.30 7.85
N LEU A 659 -6.78 -14.18 6.62
CA LEU A 659 -6.61 -15.17 5.55
C LEU A 659 -5.64 -14.60 4.51
N PHE A 660 -4.44 -15.15 4.41
CA PHE A 660 -3.51 -14.79 3.34
C PHE A 660 -4.05 -15.29 2.01
N LYS A 661 -4.57 -14.37 1.21
CA LYS A 661 -5.26 -14.68 -0.03
C LYS A 661 -4.30 -14.71 -1.22
N HIS A 662 -4.35 -15.80 -1.98
CA HIS A 662 -3.77 -15.86 -3.30
C HIS A 662 -4.78 -15.41 -4.36
N SER A 663 -4.33 -14.77 -5.42
CA SER A 663 -5.20 -14.22 -6.49
C SER A 663 -6.16 -15.23 -7.15
N LEU A 664 -5.86 -16.52 -7.11
CA LEU A 664 -6.75 -17.61 -7.56
C LEU A 664 -7.49 -18.31 -6.40
N GLY A 665 -7.19 -17.95 -5.15
CA GLY A 665 -7.69 -18.65 -3.97
C GLY A 665 -9.19 -18.43 -3.65
N GLU A 666 -9.86 -17.54 -4.34
CA GLU A 666 -11.33 -17.39 -4.25
C GLU A 666 -12.08 -18.50 -4.98
N VAL A 667 -11.46 -19.15 -5.96
CA VAL A 667 -12.06 -20.30 -6.66
C VAL A 667 -12.12 -21.49 -5.70
N PRO A 668 -13.28 -22.12 -5.45
CA PRO A 668 -13.44 -23.15 -4.42
C PRO A 668 -12.44 -24.29 -4.49
N LEU A 669 -12.10 -24.75 -5.69
CA LEU A 669 -11.13 -25.84 -5.94
C LEU A 669 -9.66 -25.40 -5.76
N LEU A 670 -9.40 -24.07 -5.68
CA LEU A 670 -8.05 -23.50 -5.58
C LEU A 670 -7.79 -22.86 -4.21
N LYS A 671 -8.68 -23.04 -3.23
CA LYS A 671 -8.51 -22.51 -1.86
C LYS A 671 -7.22 -22.98 -1.18
N PHE A 672 -6.62 -24.07 -1.65
CA PHE A 672 -5.35 -24.58 -1.13
C PHE A 672 -4.14 -23.65 -1.40
N PHE A 673 -4.29 -22.67 -2.27
CA PHE A 673 -3.29 -21.61 -2.41
C PHE A 673 -3.28 -20.65 -1.22
N ASN A 674 -4.41 -20.45 -0.54
CA ASN A 674 -4.51 -19.57 0.62
C ASN A 674 -3.88 -20.19 1.87
N ARG A 675 -3.58 -19.35 2.88
CA ARG A 675 -3.14 -19.78 4.22
C ARG A 675 -3.95 -19.09 5.30
N GLY A 676 -4.29 -19.83 6.35
CA GLY A 676 -5.13 -19.34 7.45
C GLY A 676 -6.56 -19.92 7.43
N PRO A 677 -7.53 -19.30 8.14
CA PRO A 677 -7.35 -18.06 8.91
C PRO A 677 -6.47 -18.22 10.15
N PHE A 678 -5.74 -17.15 10.50
CA PHE A 678 -4.96 -17.04 11.74
C PHE A 678 -5.48 -15.89 12.58
N LEU A 679 -5.40 -16.00 13.90
CA LEU A 679 -5.83 -14.95 14.83
C LEU A 679 -4.86 -13.77 14.82
N MET A 680 -5.39 -12.54 14.93
CA MET A 680 -4.60 -11.32 14.88
C MET A 680 -4.89 -10.37 16.03
N GLU A 681 -3.85 -9.70 16.49
CA GLU A 681 -3.90 -8.57 17.40
C GLU A 681 -3.72 -7.25 16.63
N GLY A 682 -4.05 -6.13 17.29
CA GLY A 682 -3.95 -4.80 16.72
C GLY A 682 -5.21 -4.35 15.98
N ASP A 683 -5.23 -3.10 15.58
CA ASP A 683 -6.23 -2.47 14.71
C ASP A 683 -5.57 -1.37 13.85
N GLU A 684 -6.35 -0.55 13.17
CA GLU A 684 -5.84 0.55 12.32
C GLU A 684 -5.08 1.64 13.08
N ASN A 685 -5.33 1.84 14.38
CA ASN A 685 -4.78 2.90 15.21
C ASN A 685 -3.69 2.44 16.20
N THR A 686 -3.38 1.15 16.23
CA THR A 686 -2.22 0.62 16.99
C THR A 686 -0.93 0.65 16.17
N ILE A 687 0.24 0.61 16.80
CA ILE A 687 1.53 0.54 16.07
C ILE A 687 1.59 -0.74 15.25
N ARG A 688 1.19 -1.89 15.85
CA ARG A 688 0.95 -3.15 15.12
C ARG A 688 -0.37 -3.04 14.35
N VAL A 689 -0.34 -2.37 13.22
CA VAL A 689 -1.55 -2.19 12.40
C VAL A 689 -2.01 -3.52 11.82
N PHE A 690 -3.31 -3.79 12.00
CA PHE A 690 -4.02 -4.84 11.29
C PHE A 690 -5.52 -4.53 11.24
N PHE A 691 -6.14 -4.56 10.06
CA PHE A 691 -7.57 -4.41 9.89
C PHE A 691 -8.07 -5.08 8.60
N LEU A 692 -9.38 -5.32 8.54
CA LEU A 692 -10.10 -5.83 7.39
C LEU A 692 -10.98 -4.72 6.83
N THR A 693 -10.86 -4.45 5.52
CA THR A 693 -11.70 -3.47 4.83
C THR A 693 -13.08 -4.07 4.47
N GLU A 694 -14.05 -3.21 4.13
CA GLU A 694 -15.40 -3.64 3.73
C GLU A 694 -15.38 -4.55 2.50
N ASP A 695 -14.49 -4.32 1.55
CA ASP A 695 -14.24 -5.18 0.39
C ASP A 695 -13.44 -6.46 0.72
N LYS A 696 -13.26 -6.74 2.01
CA LYS A 696 -12.62 -7.94 2.58
C LYS A 696 -11.15 -8.10 2.20
N GLN A 697 -10.43 -7.00 2.07
CA GLN A 697 -8.97 -6.98 1.97
C GLN A 697 -8.34 -6.81 3.34
N TYR A 698 -7.23 -7.50 3.57
CA TYR A 698 -6.47 -7.43 4.82
C TYR A 698 -5.32 -6.44 4.68
N TRP A 699 -5.22 -5.51 5.62
CA TRP A 699 -4.18 -4.48 5.66
C TRP A 699 -3.37 -4.57 6.94
N GLY A 700 -2.08 -4.30 6.85
CA GLY A 700 -1.20 -4.33 8.01
C GLY A 700 0.26 -4.20 7.62
N ALA A 701 1.17 -4.42 8.58
CA ALA A 701 2.61 -4.37 8.37
C ALA A 701 3.03 -5.40 7.31
N SER A 702 3.10 -4.97 6.04
CA SER A 702 3.43 -5.82 4.89
C SER A 702 4.89 -6.27 4.84
N PHE A 703 5.74 -5.58 5.58
CA PHE A 703 7.16 -5.84 5.82
C PHE A 703 7.56 -5.18 7.14
N ARG A 704 8.49 -5.74 7.88
CA ARG A 704 9.12 -5.08 9.04
C ARG A 704 10.62 -5.18 8.91
N GLN A 705 11.34 -4.08 9.21
CA GLN A 705 12.79 -4.09 9.33
C GLN A 705 13.24 -3.28 10.53
N VAL A 706 14.34 -3.73 11.16
CA VAL A 706 15.12 -2.96 12.14
C VAL A 706 16.58 -3.06 11.74
N ILE A 707 17.23 -1.93 11.48
CA ILE A 707 18.60 -1.86 10.98
C ILE A 707 19.50 -1.21 12.03
N ASP A 708 20.60 -1.90 12.38
CA ASP A 708 21.63 -1.41 13.31
C ASP A 708 22.85 -0.91 12.53
N LEU A 709 23.11 0.40 12.57
CA LEU A 709 24.24 1.03 11.87
C LEU A 709 25.59 0.78 12.56
N ALA A 710 25.60 0.21 13.77
CA ALA A 710 26.83 -0.21 14.45
C ALA A 710 27.38 -1.50 13.84
N ASP A 711 26.52 -2.50 13.64
CA ASP A 711 26.86 -3.75 12.98
C ASP A 711 25.61 -4.31 12.28
N PHE A 712 25.64 -4.37 10.98
CA PHE A 712 24.53 -4.90 10.18
C PHE A 712 24.18 -6.36 10.46
N ARG A 713 25.03 -7.14 11.17
CA ARG A 713 24.70 -8.49 11.65
C ARG A 713 23.52 -8.52 12.61
N ASN A 714 23.28 -7.39 13.32
CA ASN A 714 22.15 -7.24 14.22
C ASN A 714 20.86 -6.83 13.51
N SER A 715 20.94 -6.48 12.21
CA SER A 715 19.78 -6.06 11.43
C SER A 715 18.87 -7.24 11.13
N VAL A 716 17.58 -7.00 11.24
CA VAL A 716 16.55 -8.04 11.12
C VAL A 716 15.37 -7.55 10.28
N CYS A 717 14.66 -8.49 9.66
CA CYS A 717 13.45 -8.21 8.92
C CYS A 717 12.48 -9.39 8.90
N VAL A 718 11.27 -9.17 8.40
CA VAL A 718 10.30 -10.22 8.14
C VAL A 718 9.29 -9.78 7.07
N LEU A 719 8.99 -10.67 6.12
CA LEU A 719 7.89 -10.56 5.18
C LEU A 719 6.60 -11.15 5.76
N THR A 720 5.47 -10.84 5.16
CA THR A 720 4.17 -11.43 5.53
C THR A 720 3.99 -12.87 5.05
N SER A 721 4.81 -13.34 4.10
CA SER A 721 4.79 -14.71 3.59
C SER A 721 6.23 -15.21 3.41
N GLY A 722 6.53 -16.00 2.41
CA GLY A 722 7.90 -16.34 2.06
C GLY A 722 8.35 -15.70 0.73
N GLU A 723 9.58 -15.99 0.31
CA GLU A 723 10.17 -15.44 -0.91
C GLU A 723 9.53 -15.99 -2.18
N SER A 724 9.01 -17.22 -2.17
CA SER A 724 8.47 -17.86 -3.36
C SER A 724 6.97 -17.65 -3.53
N GLY A 725 6.53 -17.32 -4.74
CA GLY A 725 5.11 -17.34 -5.12
C GLY A 725 4.58 -18.74 -5.49
N HIS A 726 5.41 -19.77 -5.48
CA HIS A 726 5.00 -21.12 -5.86
C HIS A 726 4.57 -21.93 -4.63
N PHE A 727 3.31 -22.36 -4.58
CA PHE A 727 2.69 -22.98 -3.40
C PHE A 727 3.33 -24.29 -2.93
N LEU A 728 4.12 -24.98 -3.76
CA LEU A 728 4.91 -26.17 -3.37
C LEU A 728 6.32 -25.82 -2.90
N SER A 729 6.73 -24.55 -2.97
CA SER A 729 8.01 -24.12 -2.42
C SER A 729 7.96 -24.15 -0.90
N ARG A 730 9.05 -24.54 -0.28
CA ARG A 730 9.22 -24.42 1.18
C ARG A 730 9.23 -22.96 1.66
N HIS A 731 9.53 -22.02 0.73
CA HIS A 731 9.56 -20.59 0.99
C HIS A 731 8.29 -19.87 0.47
N TYR A 732 7.17 -20.57 0.43
CA TYR A 732 5.88 -19.97 0.07
C TYR A 732 5.24 -19.23 1.25
N ASP A 733 5.35 -19.82 2.44
CA ASP A 733 4.62 -19.42 3.66
C ASP A 733 5.46 -19.55 4.94
N ASP A 734 6.76 -19.79 4.83
CA ASP A 734 7.67 -20.06 5.94
C ASP A 734 7.91 -18.87 6.87
N GLN A 735 7.68 -17.64 6.42
CA GLN A 735 7.77 -16.44 7.27
C GLN A 735 6.42 -16.06 7.92
N ILE A 736 5.30 -16.69 7.54
CA ILE A 736 4.00 -16.42 8.21
C ILE A 736 4.06 -16.62 9.73
N PRO A 737 4.61 -17.73 10.27
CA PRO A 737 4.73 -17.90 11.71
C PRO A 737 5.57 -16.79 12.39
N LEU A 738 6.70 -16.41 11.80
CA LEU A 738 7.53 -15.32 12.31
C LEU A 738 6.74 -13.99 12.38
N TRP A 739 6.06 -13.65 11.29
CA TRP A 739 5.29 -12.40 11.21
C TRP A 739 4.13 -12.36 12.22
N LEU A 740 3.41 -13.48 12.39
CA LEU A 740 2.31 -13.60 13.35
C LEU A 740 2.82 -13.51 14.80
N GLU A 741 3.95 -14.15 15.12
CA GLU A 741 4.54 -14.23 16.46
C GLU A 741 5.51 -13.09 16.78
N SER A 742 5.54 -12.04 15.94
CA SER A 742 6.43 -10.88 16.14
C SER A 742 7.93 -11.25 16.15
N GLN A 743 8.27 -12.32 15.42
CA GLN A 743 9.64 -12.77 15.22
C GLN A 743 10.19 -12.26 13.90
N TYR A 744 11.51 -12.23 13.79
CA TYR A 744 12.24 -11.74 12.64
C TYR A 744 13.38 -12.69 12.30
N HIS A 745 13.89 -12.60 11.08
CA HIS A 745 15.13 -13.28 10.69
C HIS A 745 16.25 -12.26 10.42
N PRO A 746 17.54 -12.69 10.47
CA PRO A 746 18.67 -11.82 10.17
C PRO A 746 18.65 -11.33 8.72
N MET A 747 18.94 -10.06 8.50
CA MET A 747 19.19 -9.47 7.17
C MET A 747 20.69 -9.64 6.83
N LEU A 748 21.03 -10.76 6.18
CA LEU A 748 22.42 -11.15 5.97
C LEU A 748 23.12 -10.33 4.88
N PHE A 749 24.11 -9.54 5.24
CA PHE A 749 24.82 -8.62 4.34
C PHE A 749 26.25 -9.05 4.01
N TYR A 750 26.96 -9.65 4.97
CA TYR A 750 28.37 -10.02 4.80
C TYR A 750 28.52 -11.41 4.20
N LEU A 751 29.47 -11.55 3.26
CA LEU A 751 29.65 -12.80 2.49
C LEU A 751 29.89 -14.05 3.37
N ASP A 752 30.63 -13.90 4.46
CA ASP A 752 30.92 -15.02 5.36
C ASP A 752 29.66 -15.50 6.08
N ASP A 753 28.81 -14.57 6.53
CA ASP A 753 27.54 -14.88 7.16
C ASP A 753 26.55 -15.52 6.15
N ILE A 754 26.53 -14.99 4.91
CA ILE A 754 25.72 -15.54 3.82
C ILE A 754 26.16 -16.99 3.50
N LYS A 755 27.47 -17.24 3.38
CA LYS A 755 28.00 -18.58 3.14
C LYS A 755 27.72 -19.56 4.28
N ALA A 756 27.81 -19.10 5.52
CA ALA A 756 27.50 -19.91 6.72
C ALA A 756 26.01 -20.31 6.77
N ASN A 757 25.10 -19.51 6.22
CA ASN A 757 23.66 -19.76 6.16
C ASN A 757 23.19 -20.23 4.79
N ALA A 758 24.11 -20.53 3.87
CA ALA A 758 23.76 -20.91 2.50
C ALA A 758 23.05 -22.26 2.45
N LEU A 759 21.87 -22.27 1.84
CA LEU A 759 21.08 -23.47 1.62
C LEU A 759 21.24 -24.00 0.19
N GLU A 760 21.33 -23.07 -0.75
CA GLU A 760 21.33 -23.35 -2.18
C GLU A 760 22.27 -22.40 -2.92
N SER A 761 22.95 -22.88 -3.97
CA SER A 761 23.78 -22.04 -4.85
C SER A 761 23.54 -22.35 -6.28
N LEU A 762 23.29 -21.32 -7.08
CA LEU A 762 23.08 -21.36 -8.51
C LEU A 762 24.09 -20.45 -9.21
N THR A 763 24.81 -20.97 -10.21
CA THR A 763 25.71 -20.17 -11.04
C THR A 763 25.08 -19.92 -12.40
N LEU A 764 24.92 -18.67 -12.79
CA LEU A 764 24.57 -18.28 -14.15
C LEU A 764 25.86 -18.04 -14.93
N ARG A 765 25.99 -18.67 -16.10
CA ARG A 765 27.19 -18.62 -16.94
C ARG A 765 26.92 -18.00 -18.29
N PRO A 766 27.85 -17.21 -18.83
CA PRO A 766 27.75 -16.76 -20.21
C PRO A 766 27.86 -17.95 -21.17
N LEU A 767 27.05 -17.90 -22.23
CA LEU A 767 27.22 -18.78 -23.38
C LEU A 767 28.45 -18.30 -24.14
N LYS A 768 29.50 -19.15 -24.18
CA LYS A 768 30.72 -18.87 -24.94
C LYS A 768 30.45 -18.86 -26.44
#